data_e638a7d063d919ae8b4ff127400ba9fb
#
_entry.id   e638a7d063d919ae8b4ff127400ba9fb
#
_cell.length_a   1.000
_cell.length_b   1.000
_cell.length_c   1.000
_cell.angle_alpha   90.00
_cell.angle_beta   90.00
_cell.angle_gamma   90.00
#
_symmetry.space_group_name_H-M   'P 1'
#
loop_
_entity.id
_entity.type
_entity.pdbx_description
1 polymer ?
#
loop_
_entity_poly.entity_id
_entity_poly.type
_entity_poly.pdbx_seq_one_letter_code
_entity_poly.pdbx_strand_id
1 'polypeptide(L)'
;WLDANKGQMPRADMIQEAEQILSYAMTLANDKQFPILDADSQLVDQTRQVLLSVIRGMPARDRVYNEIKMRAAVRFPALTVNQIVGDANKNIVLGSYALPGVFTQKAWNEYVEKAIEEAADKPTDTKDWVLNSRQSDDLTFSGSPEQIRKQLTALYKQEYIAEWRKFLSGIHYAKATQFAQQVKNIDVLGEPQNSPIRMLIERVAIETNWDNPVVQAELAAPQKGFIAWFKRKVLNHDDKQLANQAVTNAQGPISQEYQMFYQLVRKRDDQQGKSLLDEYMTNLALVRSKFNELKNAGEIGPNAMTLVKQTLNEQTSVFNQTQKIVDEKMAVGFSEIDQQLLQKLVVSPLTQAFESLITPTQDEINKLWVMQAYQPFTANLAKKYPFNSSASLQATSSEIGQILGENGSISRFVKESLDPFVIRRGYTLTSKTWKDLGISLNPQFVMNFQRYVAPTNGMATGELNSQAPAAPATNQSNFQFYPIQNPQLLSYTVDIDGQRMTYENGVQQWVNFIWPNQGSIPGARITAVDLQGQTHTIFDEPGEYGINRLIDSAQRKEQNGGFEMLWRSKTDPSLFVKMNFRLISSNSGSIGSSRGYSGMQLVDKVTADKAARVVSAQQAPAQAAAPAKTENPVSALAQPAAGVKP
;
A
#
# COMPACT_ATOMS: atom_id res chain seq x y z
N TRP A 1 -19.68 -12.32 43.06
CA TRP A 1 -20.70 -11.28 42.99
C TRP A 1 -20.26 -10.14 42.05
N LEU A 2 -19.03 -9.62 42.19
CA LEU A 2 -18.45 -8.59 41.32
C LEU A 2 -18.42 -9.03 39.87
N ASP A 3 -18.02 -10.27 39.59
CA ASP A 3 -17.99 -10.81 38.20
C ASP A 3 -19.39 -11.07 37.64
N ALA A 4 -20.34 -11.49 38.47
CA ALA A 4 -21.72 -11.71 38.04
C ALA A 4 -22.45 -10.41 37.70
N ASN A 5 -22.04 -9.28 38.29
CA ASN A 5 -22.63 -7.96 38.05
C ASN A 5 -21.80 -7.06 37.12
N LYS A 6 -20.73 -7.58 36.53
CA LYS A 6 -19.86 -6.86 35.63
C LYS A 6 -20.63 -6.39 34.39
N GLY A 7 -20.75 -5.07 34.24
CA GLY A 7 -21.46 -4.43 33.15
C GLY A 7 -22.92 -4.02 33.46
N GLN A 8 -23.45 -4.35 34.63
CA GLN A 8 -24.80 -3.92 35.03
C GLN A 8 -24.78 -2.57 35.76
N MET A 9 -23.68 -2.23 36.43
CA MET A 9 -23.51 -0.95 37.10
C MET A 9 -22.03 -0.48 37.07
N PRO A 10 -21.73 0.82 37.29
CA PRO A 10 -20.38 1.34 37.43
C PRO A 10 -19.61 0.66 38.56
N ARG A 11 -18.30 0.46 38.38
CA ARG A 11 -17.44 -0.25 39.35
C ARG A 11 -17.44 0.39 40.74
N ALA A 12 -17.52 1.72 40.79
CA ALA A 12 -17.57 2.43 42.09
C ALA A 12 -18.83 2.08 42.89
N ASP A 13 -19.95 2.01 42.19
CA ASP A 13 -21.25 1.67 42.79
C ASP A 13 -21.28 0.20 43.24
N MET A 14 -20.67 -0.72 42.47
CA MET A 14 -20.51 -2.13 42.85
C MET A 14 -19.68 -2.29 44.13
N ILE A 15 -18.59 -1.52 44.28
CA ILE A 15 -17.75 -1.58 45.46
C ILE A 15 -18.53 -1.07 46.68
N GLN A 16 -19.24 0.05 46.53
CA GLN A 16 -20.05 0.62 47.62
C GLN A 16 -21.17 -0.34 48.04
N GLU A 17 -21.85 -0.98 47.11
CA GLU A 17 -22.90 -1.96 47.41
C GLU A 17 -22.33 -3.22 48.07
N ALA A 18 -21.17 -3.70 47.60
CA ALA A 18 -20.46 -4.81 48.25
C ALA A 18 -20.05 -4.49 49.69
N GLU A 19 -19.56 -3.26 49.95
CA GLU A 19 -19.24 -2.81 51.32
C GLU A 19 -20.48 -2.75 52.22
N GLN A 20 -21.63 -2.29 51.67
CA GLN A 20 -22.89 -2.28 52.41
C GLN A 20 -23.38 -3.70 52.74
N ILE A 21 -23.33 -4.62 51.79
CA ILE A 21 -23.71 -6.03 51.97
C ILE A 21 -22.80 -6.70 53.01
N LEU A 22 -21.48 -6.49 52.92
CA LEU A 22 -20.54 -7.03 53.90
C LEU A 22 -20.75 -6.44 55.30
N SER A 23 -20.93 -5.13 55.38
CA SER A 23 -21.23 -4.46 56.67
C SER A 23 -22.52 -4.99 57.30
N TYR A 24 -23.57 -5.17 56.49
CA TYR A 24 -24.82 -5.75 56.95
C TYR A 24 -24.65 -7.21 57.39
N ALA A 25 -23.94 -8.03 56.61
CA ALA A 25 -23.64 -9.41 56.99
C ALA A 25 -22.84 -9.51 58.29
N MET A 26 -21.87 -8.59 58.51
CA MET A 26 -21.11 -8.52 59.78
C MET A 26 -21.97 -8.12 60.98
N THR A 27 -22.95 -7.25 60.81
CA THR A 27 -23.89 -6.91 61.90
C THR A 27 -24.80 -8.09 62.30
N LEU A 28 -25.12 -8.94 61.29
CA LEU A 28 -25.93 -10.14 61.50
C LEU A 28 -25.11 -11.34 62.05
N ALA A 29 -23.79 -11.32 61.93
CA ALA A 29 -22.93 -12.46 62.29
C ALA A 29 -23.07 -12.93 63.80
N ASN A 30 -23.53 -12.05 64.66
CA ASN A 30 -23.79 -12.38 66.07
C ASN A 30 -25.24 -12.79 66.36
N ASP A 31 -26.13 -12.82 65.36
CA ASP A 31 -27.50 -13.25 65.47
C ASP A 31 -27.56 -14.79 65.52
N LYS A 32 -28.34 -15.32 66.52
CA LYS A 32 -28.54 -16.76 66.66
C LYS A 32 -29.23 -17.43 65.45
N GLN A 33 -29.89 -16.66 64.62
CA GLN A 33 -30.57 -17.12 63.40
C GLN A 33 -29.71 -16.93 62.17
N PHE A 34 -28.49 -16.40 62.28
CA PHE A 34 -27.58 -16.24 61.12
C PHE A 34 -27.18 -17.63 60.57
N PRO A 35 -27.34 -17.88 59.30
CA PRO A 35 -27.00 -19.18 58.72
C PRO A 35 -25.49 -19.44 58.93
N ILE A 36 -25.17 -20.45 59.69
CA ILE A 36 -23.79 -20.93 59.84
C ILE A 36 -23.42 -21.58 58.51
N LEU A 37 -22.46 -20.96 57.81
CA LEU A 37 -21.85 -21.57 56.65
C LEU A 37 -20.94 -22.71 57.15
N ASP A 38 -21.46 -23.94 57.15
CA ASP A 38 -20.62 -25.11 57.32
C ASP A 38 -19.66 -25.19 56.13
N ALA A 39 -18.38 -24.99 56.42
CA ALA A 39 -17.35 -25.18 55.42
C ALA A 39 -17.36 -26.65 55.00
N ASP A 40 -17.62 -26.94 53.73
CA ASP A 40 -17.41 -28.26 53.18
C ASP A 40 -15.93 -28.62 53.31
N SER A 41 -15.59 -29.29 54.39
CA SER A 41 -14.23 -29.65 54.76
C SER A 41 -13.59 -30.52 53.68
N GLN A 42 -14.39 -31.33 52.98
CA GLN A 42 -13.92 -32.21 51.89
C GLN A 42 -13.54 -31.38 50.66
N LEU A 43 -14.34 -30.39 50.28
CA LEU A 43 -14.06 -29.46 49.19
C LEU A 43 -12.84 -28.60 49.49
N VAL A 44 -12.73 -28.10 50.73
CA VAL A 44 -11.59 -27.31 51.21
C VAL A 44 -10.31 -28.14 51.13
N ASP A 45 -10.35 -29.41 51.58
CA ASP A 45 -9.18 -30.28 51.55
C ASP A 45 -8.80 -30.71 50.13
N GLN A 46 -9.78 -30.99 49.24
CA GLN A 46 -9.52 -31.25 47.83
C GLN A 46 -8.90 -30.04 47.15
N THR A 47 -9.46 -28.85 47.36
CA THR A 47 -8.92 -27.60 46.79
C THR A 47 -7.51 -27.33 47.29
N ARG A 48 -7.27 -27.57 48.61
CA ARG A 48 -5.95 -27.45 49.22
C ARG A 48 -4.95 -28.44 48.63
N GLN A 49 -5.35 -29.71 48.39
CA GLN A 49 -4.48 -30.70 47.77
C GLN A 49 -4.12 -30.34 46.31
N VAL A 50 -5.08 -29.84 45.51
CA VAL A 50 -4.84 -29.35 44.16
C VAL A 50 -3.88 -28.16 44.19
N LEU A 51 -4.12 -27.18 45.04
CA LEU A 51 -3.22 -26.02 45.21
C LEU A 51 -1.81 -26.46 45.64
N LEU A 52 -1.71 -27.38 46.62
CA LEU A 52 -0.43 -27.92 47.07
C LEU A 52 0.29 -28.68 45.94
N SER A 53 -0.41 -29.42 45.10
CA SER A 53 0.21 -30.12 43.95
C SER A 53 0.80 -29.15 42.91
N VAL A 54 0.07 -28.06 42.64
CA VAL A 54 0.54 -26.98 41.75
C VAL A 54 1.72 -26.23 42.37
N ILE A 55 1.64 -25.90 43.65
CA ILE A 55 2.69 -25.16 44.37
C ILE A 55 3.95 -26.01 44.55
N ARG A 56 3.83 -27.31 44.85
CA ARG A 56 4.97 -28.25 44.98
C ARG A 56 5.71 -28.45 43.67
N GLY A 57 5.04 -28.34 42.51
CA GLY A 57 5.67 -28.37 41.20
C GLY A 57 6.39 -27.06 40.83
N MET A 58 6.21 -25.97 41.59
CA MET A 58 6.81 -24.67 41.30
C MET A 58 8.07 -24.46 42.15
N PRO A 59 9.23 -24.12 41.51
CA PRO A 59 10.45 -23.80 42.26
C PRO A 59 10.22 -22.73 43.34
N ALA A 60 10.90 -22.82 44.46
CA ALA A 60 10.79 -21.85 45.55
C ALA A 60 11.05 -20.41 45.09
N ARG A 61 11.99 -20.25 44.19
CA ARG A 61 12.31 -18.97 43.52
C ARG A 61 11.08 -18.36 42.83
N ASP A 62 10.35 -19.15 42.05
CA ASP A 62 9.23 -18.66 41.26
C ASP A 62 8.02 -18.32 42.13
N ARG A 63 7.85 -19.03 43.24
CA ARG A 63 6.82 -18.69 44.25
C ARG A 63 7.08 -17.34 44.91
N VAL A 64 8.28 -17.14 45.43
CA VAL A 64 8.68 -15.88 46.05
C VAL A 64 8.56 -14.72 45.04
N TYR A 65 9.01 -14.95 43.82
CA TYR A 65 8.88 -13.97 42.75
C TYR A 65 7.42 -13.62 42.46
N ASN A 66 6.55 -14.62 42.32
CA ASN A 66 5.12 -14.38 42.09
C ASN A 66 4.44 -13.65 43.27
N GLU A 67 4.84 -13.93 44.50
CA GLU A 67 4.35 -13.19 45.67
C GLU A 67 4.73 -11.71 45.61
N ILE A 68 5.97 -11.39 45.26
CA ILE A 68 6.43 -10.00 45.02
C ILE A 68 5.57 -9.32 43.96
N LYS A 69 5.31 -9.99 42.83
CA LYS A 69 4.48 -9.44 41.74
C LYS A 69 3.04 -9.20 42.19
N MET A 70 2.42 -10.14 42.89
CA MET A 70 1.04 -9.98 43.35
C MET A 70 0.90 -8.81 44.31
N ARG A 71 1.85 -8.65 45.27
CA ARG A 71 1.86 -7.51 46.19
C ARG A 71 2.10 -6.18 45.47
N ALA A 72 2.96 -6.17 44.46
CA ALA A 72 3.21 -5.00 43.62
C ALA A 72 1.98 -4.62 42.80
N ALA A 73 1.25 -5.59 42.25
CA ALA A 73 0.07 -5.33 41.40
C ALA A 73 -1.05 -4.57 42.14
N VAL A 74 -1.15 -4.76 43.46
CA VAL A 74 -2.11 -4.00 44.29
C VAL A 74 -1.70 -2.53 44.47
N ARG A 75 -0.39 -2.24 44.47
CA ARG A 75 0.15 -0.88 44.70
C ARG A 75 0.32 -0.07 43.42
N PHE A 76 0.64 -0.73 42.31
CA PHE A 76 1.00 -0.09 41.07
C PHE A 76 -0.01 -0.48 39.99
N PRO A 77 -0.90 0.46 39.59
CA PRO A 77 -1.87 0.21 38.54
C PRO A 77 -1.16 -0.04 37.21
N ALA A 78 -1.81 -0.80 36.32
CA ALA A 78 -1.30 -1.06 34.98
C ALA A 78 -1.12 0.25 34.19
N LEU A 79 -0.03 0.32 33.42
CA LEU A 79 0.28 1.44 32.54
C LEU A 79 -0.34 1.19 31.15
N THR A 80 -1.14 2.14 30.68
CA THR A 80 -1.77 2.11 29.36
C THR A 80 -1.21 3.19 28.43
N VAL A 81 -1.38 3.01 27.12
CA VAL A 81 -1.00 4.03 26.14
C VAL A 81 -1.74 5.35 26.42
N ASN A 82 -3.02 5.29 26.77
CA ASN A 82 -3.81 6.49 27.08
C ASN A 82 -3.25 7.31 28.25
N GLN A 83 -2.70 6.65 29.26
CA GLN A 83 -2.06 7.35 30.38
C GLN A 83 -0.75 8.03 29.97
N ILE A 84 -0.08 7.52 28.94
CA ILE A 84 1.16 8.14 28.42
C ILE A 84 0.83 9.33 27.52
N VAL A 85 -0.06 9.14 26.55
CA VAL A 85 -0.34 10.15 25.53
C VAL A 85 -1.43 11.15 25.93
N GLY A 86 -2.15 10.89 27.01
CA GLY A 86 -3.26 11.70 27.51
C GLY A 86 -4.60 11.39 26.81
N ASP A 87 -5.69 11.68 27.53
CA ASP A 87 -7.07 11.38 27.06
C ASP A 87 -7.45 12.10 25.76
N ALA A 88 -6.88 13.26 25.49
CA ALA A 88 -7.12 13.99 24.25
C ALA A 88 -6.64 13.21 23.01
N ASN A 89 -5.67 12.33 23.15
CA ASN A 89 -5.00 11.61 22.07
C ASN A 89 -5.40 10.12 21.96
N LYS A 90 -6.29 9.65 22.85
CA LYS A 90 -6.72 8.24 22.93
C LYS A 90 -7.34 7.66 21.66
N ASN A 91 -7.87 8.50 20.77
CA ASN A 91 -8.45 8.09 19.49
C ASN A 91 -7.46 8.18 18.32
N ILE A 92 -6.23 8.63 18.59
CA ILE A 92 -5.18 8.76 17.56
C ILE A 92 -4.11 7.69 17.76
N VAL A 93 -3.65 7.50 19.01
CA VAL A 93 -2.69 6.46 19.36
C VAL A 93 -3.37 5.43 20.24
N LEU A 94 -3.40 4.20 19.78
CA LEU A 94 -4.11 3.10 20.40
C LEU A 94 -3.11 2.07 20.94
N GLY A 95 -3.46 1.43 22.06
CA GLY A 95 -2.70 0.33 22.64
C GLY A 95 -3.62 -0.83 22.96
N SER A 96 -3.28 -2.03 22.50
CA SER A 96 -4.04 -3.24 22.77
C SER A 96 -3.63 -3.95 24.07
N TYR A 97 -2.53 -3.51 24.69
CA TYR A 97 -1.97 -4.14 25.88
C TYR A 97 -1.79 -3.13 27.02
N ALA A 98 -2.22 -3.51 28.23
CA ALA A 98 -1.97 -2.77 29.44
C ALA A 98 -0.76 -3.41 30.16
N LEU A 99 0.33 -2.65 30.29
CA LEU A 99 1.54 -3.11 30.96
C LEU A 99 1.27 -3.26 32.47
N PRO A 100 1.50 -4.44 33.07
CA PRO A 100 1.34 -4.57 34.52
C PRO A 100 2.23 -3.55 35.27
N GLY A 101 1.65 -2.82 36.24
CA GLY A 101 2.34 -1.72 36.91
C GLY A 101 3.59 -2.12 37.67
N VAL A 102 3.74 -3.40 38.02
CA VAL A 102 4.97 -3.97 38.58
C VAL A 102 6.18 -3.77 37.67
N PHE A 103 5.98 -3.69 36.36
CA PHE A 103 7.07 -3.50 35.36
C PHE A 103 7.23 -2.03 34.98
N THR A 104 7.22 -1.13 35.96
CA THR A 104 7.53 0.28 35.81
C THR A 104 8.75 0.65 36.65
N GLN A 105 9.50 1.66 36.22
CA GLN A 105 10.63 2.19 36.99
C GLN A 105 10.20 2.59 38.40
N LYS A 106 8.98 3.17 38.54
CA LYS A 106 8.42 3.54 39.83
C LYS A 106 8.24 2.33 40.75
N ALA A 107 7.69 1.23 40.23
CA ALA A 107 7.50 0.01 40.99
C ALA A 107 8.84 -0.60 41.45
N TRP A 108 9.86 -0.58 40.56
CA TRP A 108 11.21 -1.01 40.93
C TRP A 108 11.76 -0.21 42.09
N ASN A 109 11.82 1.12 41.96
CA ASN A 109 12.43 2.01 42.95
C ASN A 109 11.70 2.05 44.30
N GLU A 110 10.37 2.00 44.29
CA GLU A 110 9.56 2.15 45.50
C GLU A 110 9.27 0.84 46.21
N TYR A 111 9.38 -0.31 45.53
CA TYR A 111 8.95 -1.57 46.15
C TYR A 111 9.77 -2.80 45.71
N VAL A 112 9.90 -3.10 44.39
CA VAL A 112 10.37 -4.41 43.95
C VAL A 112 11.81 -4.69 44.36
N GLU A 113 12.70 -3.71 44.28
CA GLU A 113 14.10 -3.84 44.68
C GLU A 113 14.22 -4.26 46.14
N LYS A 114 13.55 -3.54 47.06
CA LYS A 114 13.54 -3.85 48.50
C LYS A 114 12.88 -5.20 48.78
N ALA A 115 11.79 -5.51 48.08
CA ALA A 115 11.10 -6.80 48.30
C ALA A 115 11.99 -7.98 47.91
N ILE A 116 12.81 -7.83 46.86
CA ILE A 116 13.82 -8.82 46.45
C ILE A 116 14.92 -8.93 47.50
N GLU A 117 15.41 -7.80 48.03
CA GLU A 117 16.42 -7.79 49.10
C GLU A 117 15.87 -8.48 50.36
N GLU A 118 14.68 -8.09 50.82
CA GLU A 118 14.03 -8.71 52.00
C GLU A 118 13.79 -10.21 51.79
N ALA A 119 13.42 -10.63 50.61
CA ALA A 119 13.21 -12.05 50.29
C ALA A 119 14.53 -12.84 50.26
N ALA A 120 15.65 -12.18 49.90
CA ALA A 120 16.98 -12.81 49.92
C ALA A 120 17.55 -12.95 51.34
N ASP A 121 17.30 -11.98 52.20
CA ASP A 121 17.86 -11.93 53.56
C ASP A 121 17.07 -12.75 54.59
N LYS A 122 15.78 -13.00 54.33
CA LYS A 122 14.94 -13.82 55.22
C LYS A 122 14.87 -15.25 54.72
N PRO A 123 15.36 -16.27 55.45
CA PRO A 123 15.01 -17.65 55.17
C PRO A 123 13.50 -17.78 55.25
N THR A 124 12.89 -18.29 54.17
CA THR A 124 11.44 -18.30 53.99
C THR A 124 10.76 -19.27 54.97
N ASP A 125 10.49 -18.80 56.19
CA ASP A 125 9.61 -19.48 57.14
C ASP A 125 8.17 -18.99 56.91
N THR A 126 7.65 -19.16 55.69
CA THR A 126 6.28 -18.81 55.36
C THR A 126 5.35 -19.92 55.79
N LYS A 127 4.84 -19.81 57.02
CA LYS A 127 3.65 -20.54 57.45
C LYS A 127 2.46 -19.95 56.70
N ASP A 128 2.12 -20.55 55.59
CA ASP A 128 0.87 -20.24 54.90
C ASP A 128 -0.28 -20.87 55.73
N TRP A 129 -1.05 -20.03 56.40
CA TRP A 129 -2.17 -20.46 57.23
C TRP A 129 -3.30 -21.12 56.40
N VAL A 130 -3.46 -20.75 55.13
CA VAL A 130 -4.47 -21.30 54.23
C VAL A 130 -4.10 -22.73 53.82
N LEU A 131 -2.84 -22.96 53.50
CA LEU A 131 -2.35 -24.25 53.06
C LEU A 131 -2.02 -25.20 54.20
N ASN A 132 -1.98 -24.70 55.46
CA ASN A 132 -1.64 -25.47 56.67
C ASN A 132 -0.38 -26.33 56.51
N SER A 133 0.56 -25.88 55.67
CA SER A 133 1.78 -26.60 55.41
C SER A 133 2.76 -26.42 56.55
N ARG A 134 2.85 -27.41 57.37
CA ARG A 134 4.06 -27.63 58.18
C ARG A 134 5.07 -28.28 57.27
N GLN A 135 5.96 -27.42 56.77
CA GLN A 135 7.34 -27.75 56.47
C GLN A 135 7.71 -29.12 55.90
N SER A 136 8.47 -29.12 54.91
CA SER A 136 9.86 -29.54 54.86
C SER A 136 10.25 -29.93 53.44
N ASP A 137 11.40 -29.73 53.20
CA ASP A 137 12.43 -30.40 52.42
C ASP A 137 12.66 -29.96 50.96
N ASP A 138 11.70 -29.35 50.26
CA ASP A 138 12.00 -28.89 48.88
C ASP A 138 11.72 -27.39 48.63
N LEU A 139 11.50 -26.61 49.68
CA LEU A 139 10.99 -25.23 49.58
C LEU A 139 12.02 -24.15 49.90
N THR A 140 13.22 -24.56 50.27
CA THR A 140 14.29 -23.62 50.60
C THR A 140 15.04 -23.16 49.38
N PHE A 141 15.22 -21.84 49.26
CA PHE A 141 16.18 -21.27 48.33
C PHE A 141 17.57 -21.81 48.67
N SER A 142 18.14 -22.64 47.79
CA SER A 142 19.54 -23.05 47.95
C SER A 142 20.45 -21.99 47.39
N GLY A 143 21.17 -21.28 48.24
CA GLY A 143 22.16 -20.29 47.82
C GLY A 143 22.42 -19.21 48.86
N SER A 144 23.47 -18.43 48.66
CA SER A 144 23.72 -17.23 49.46
C SER A 144 22.68 -16.16 49.19
N PRO A 145 22.39 -15.24 50.12
CA PRO A 145 21.51 -14.09 49.89
C PRO A 145 21.83 -13.32 48.61
N GLU A 146 23.11 -13.17 48.29
CA GLU A 146 23.54 -12.52 47.04
C GLU A 146 23.15 -13.30 45.78
N GLN A 147 23.26 -14.61 45.80
CA GLN A 147 22.84 -15.47 44.67
C GLN A 147 21.33 -15.42 44.47
N ILE A 148 20.55 -15.46 45.56
CA ILE A 148 19.09 -15.35 45.53
C ILE A 148 18.68 -13.99 44.97
N ARG A 149 19.23 -12.90 45.45
CA ARG A 149 19.00 -11.54 44.92
C ARG A 149 19.32 -11.44 43.43
N LYS A 150 20.47 -11.96 43.02
CA LYS A 150 20.87 -11.97 41.61
C LYS A 150 19.90 -12.75 40.71
N GLN A 151 19.43 -13.91 41.16
CA GLN A 151 18.48 -14.72 40.43
C GLN A 151 17.11 -14.06 40.29
N LEU A 152 16.55 -13.51 41.38
CA LEU A 152 15.26 -12.81 41.38
C LEU A 152 15.32 -11.55 40.54
N THR A 153 16.39 -10.77 40.66
CA THR A 153 16.62 -9.58 39.83
C THR A 153 16.74 -9.93 38.33
N ALA A 154 17.44 -11.00 37.99
CA ALA A 154 17.57 -11.45 36.60
C ALA A 154 16.23 -11.88 36.04
N LEU A 155 15.44 -12.64 36.80
CA LEU A 155 14.08 -13.06 36.41
C LEU A 155 13.14 -11.86 36.20
N TYR A 156 13.16 -10.90 37.11
CA TYR A 156 12.39 -9.66 36.99
C TYR A 156 12.79 -8.86 35.75
N LYS A 157 14.08 -8.65 35.50
CA LYS A 157 14.54 -7.93 34.32
C LYS A 157 14.19 -8.62 33.01
N GLN A 158 14.24 -9.95 32.99
CA GLN A 158 13.83 -10.74 31.81
C GLN A 158 12.33 -10.59 31.54
N GLU A 159 11.49 -10.67 32.57
CA GLU A 159 10.05 -10.49 32.42
C GLU A 159 9.70 -9.03 32.10
N TYR A 160 10.39 -8.06 32.68
CA TYR A 160 10.29 -6.63 32.35
C TYR A 160 10.47 -6.39 30.85
N ILE A 161 11.54 -6.95 30.28
CA ILE A 161 11.79 -6.87 28.83
C ILE A 161 10.63 -7.50 28.03
N ALA A 162 10.18 -8.69 28.42
CA ALA A 162 9.11 -9.38 27.71
C ALA A 162 7.79 -8.60 27.74
N GLU A 163 7.43 -8.00 28.88
CA GLU A 163 6.20 -7.25 29.07
C GLU A 163 6.23 -5.91 28.31
N TRP A 164 7.35 -5.19 28.34
CA TRP A 164 7.53 -3.98 27.54
C TRP A 164 7.50 -4.27 26.04
N ARG A 165 8.05 -5.41 25.61
CA ARG A 165 7.96 -5.84 24.21
C ARG A 165 6.51 -6.09 23.78
N LYS A 166 5.69 -6.72 24.62
CA LYS A 166 4.23 -6.88 24.38
C LYS A 166 3.53 -5.52 24.32
N PHE A 167 3.83 -4.63 25.25
CA PHE A 167 3.26 -3.29 25.29
C PHE A 167 3.56 -2.51 24.00
N LEU A 168 4.82 -2.44 23.58
CA LEU A 168 5.25 -1.74 22.37
C LEU A 168 4.70 -2.37 21.10
N SER A 169 4.63 -3.70 21.04
CA SER A 169 4.02 -4.41 19.90
C SER A 169 2.51 -4.15 19.78
N GLY A 170 1.84 -3.82 20.88
CA GLY A 170 0.41 -3.48 20.91
C GLY A 170 0.06 -2.07 20.39
N ILE A 171 1.05 -1.17 20.27
CA ILE A 171 0.82 0.23 19.89
C ILE A 171 0.54 0.33 18.38
N HIS A 172 -0.46 1.11 18.01
CA HIS A 172 -0.77 1.43 16.61
C HIS A 172 -1.49 2.78 16.51
N TYR A 173 -1.50 3.35 15.31
CA TYR A 173 -2.20 4.60 15.02
C TYR A 173 -3.54 4.31 14.37
N ALA A 174 -4.58 5.04 14.78
CA ALA A 174 -5.90 4.92 14.20
C ALA A 174 -5.87 5.33 12.73
N LYS A 175 -6.43 4.50 11.84
CA LYS A 175 -6.58 4.85 10.44
C LYS A 175 -7.70 5.88 10.28
N ALA A 176 -7.39 6.98 9.60
CA ALA A 176 -8.39 7.94 9.21
C ALA A 176 -9.20 7.41 8.02
N THR A 177 -10.52 7.51 8.10
CA THR A 177 -11.42 7.13 7.00
C THR A 177 -11.65 8.27 6.01
N GLN A 178 -11.37 9.51 6.43
CA GLN A 178 -11.55 10.73 5.65
C GLN A 178 -10.31 11.61 5.73
N PHE A 179 -10.03 12.36 4.66
CA PHE A 179 -8.92 13.30 4.62
C PHE A 179 -8.94 14.32 5.77
N ALA A 180 -10.12 14.88 6.07
CA ALA A 180 -10.26 15.84 7.17
C ALA A 180 -9.86 15.26 8.54
N GLN A 181 -10.12 13.96 8.78
CA GLN A 181 -9.67 13.27 10.00
C GLN A 181 -8.15 13.10 10.01
N GLN A 182 -7.56 12.77 8.86
CA GLN A 182 -6.10 12.64 8.75
C GLN A 182 -5.38 13.97 8.99
N VAL A 183 -5.94 15.08 8.51
CA VAL A 183 -5.41 16.44 8.82
C VAL A 183 -5.38 16.66 10.33
N LYS A 184 -6.45 16.34 11.04
CA LYS A 184 -6.49 16.43 12.52
C LYS A 184 -5.45 15.52 13.19
N ASN A 185 -5.31 14.28 12.71
CA ASN A 185 -4.33 13.35 13.24
C ASN A 185 -2.90 13.88 13.07
N ILE A 186 -2.56 14.37 11.87
CA ILE A 186 -1.23 14.93 11.59
C ILE A 186 -1.01 16.25 12.34
N ASP A 187 -2.05 17.05 12.55
CA ASP A 187 -1.96 18.29 13.34
C ASP A 187 -1.51 18.00 14.78
N VAL A 188 -2.02 16.95 15.38
CA VAL A 188 -1.65 16.49 16.72
C VAL A 188 -0.30 15.76 16.72
N LEU A 189 -0.10 14.81 15.79
CA LEU A 189 1.13 14.00 15.74
C LEU A 189 2.37 14.82 15.36
N GLY A 190 2.19 15.85 14.52
CA GLY A 190 3.25 16.75 14.08
C GLY A 190 3.50 17.95 15.00
N GLU A 191 2.87 18.02 16.18
CA GLU A 191 3.15 19.05 17.17
C GLU A 191 4.53 18.83 17.80
N PRO A 192 5.50 19.75 17.68
CA PRO A 192 6.88 19.47 18.08
C PRO A 192 7.08 19.17 19.57
N GLN A 193 6.32 19.81 20.46
CA GLN A 193 6.51 19.72 21.91
C GLN A 193 5.58 18.68 22.58
N ASN A 194 4.32 18.67 22.17
CA ASN A 194 3.27 17.88 22.82
C ASN A 194 2.76 16.71 21.95
N SER A 195 3.57 16.27 20.98
CA SER A 195 3.21 15.13 20.16
C SER A 195 3.07 13.86 20.97
N PRO A 196 2.00 13.06 20.75
CA PRO A 196 1.89 11.72 21.33
C PRO A 196 3.06 10.80 20.97
N ILE A 197 3.68 10.98 19.81
CA ILE A 197 4.90 10.24 19.40
C ILE A 197 6.05 10.58 20.36
N ARG A 198 6.27 11.86 20.60
CA ARG A 198 7.30 12.33 21.54
C ARG A 198 7.05 11.80 22.94
N MET A 199 5.83 12.01 23.47
CA MET A 199 5.45 11.55 24.82
C MET A 199 5.69 10.05 24.97
N LEU A 200 5.34 9.26 23.97
CA LEU A 200 5.52 7.81 23.99
C LEU A 200 7.00 7.42 24.01
N ILE A 201 7.80 7.95 23.09
CA ILE A 201 9.24 7.62 22.96
C ILE A 201 10.00 8.05 24.23
N GLU A 202 9.74 9.27 24.71
CA GLU A 202 10.37 9.78 25.94
C GLU A 202 9.97 8.95 27.17
N ARG A 203 8.69 8.58 27.28
CA ARG A 203 8.24 7.72 28.40
C ARG A 203 8.90 6.35 28.35
N VAL A 204 8.97 5.72 27.20
CA VAL A 204 9.65 4.42 27.06
C VAL A 204 11.13 4.55 27.41
N ALA A 205 11.80 5.60 26.94
CA ALA A 205 13.21 5.84 27.27
C ALA A 205 13.44 5.99 28.77
N ILE A 206 12.56 6.68 29.49
CA ILE A 206 12.63 6.81 30.96
C ILE A 206 12.41 5.44 31.63
N GLU A 207 11.36 4.75 31.28
CA GLU A 207 10.98 3.48 31.91
C GLU A 207 11.99 2.35 31.65
N THR A 208 12.74 2.39 30.55
CA THR A 208 13.63 1.29 30.14
C THR A 208 15.12 1.55 30.35
N ASN A 209 15.48 2.70 30.98
CA ASN A 209 16.90 3.04 31.24
C ASN A 209 17.29 3.06 32.74
N TRP A 210 16.43 2.59 33.64
CA TRP A 210 16.69 2.63 35.07
C TRP A 210 17.85 1.69 35.50
N ASP A 211 18.19 0.69 34.70
CA ASP A 211 19.32 -0.21 35.00
C ASP A 211 20.63 0.19 34.24
N ASN A 212 20.68 1.43 33.71
CA ASN A 212 21.87 2.02 33.13
C ASN A 212 22.57 2.93 34.15
N PRO A 213 23.71 2.55 34.71
CA PRO A 213 24.38 3.32 35.77
C PRO A 213 24.86 4.69 35.29
N VAL A 214 25.13 4.86 33.99
CA VAL A 214 25.56 6.15 33.42
C VAL A 214 24.38 7.13 33.37
N VAL A 215 23.22 6.67 32.93
CA VAL A 215 22.01 7.48 32.90
C VAL A 215 21.52 7.82 34.30
N GLN A 216 21.61 6.87 35.25
CA GLN A 216 21.29 7.13 36.65
C GLN A 216 22.23 8.17 37.26
N ALA A 217 23.51 8.13 36.94
CA ALA A 217 24.48 9.12 37.39
C ALA A 217 24.23 10.51 36.75
N GLU A 218 23.79 10.58 35.48
CA GLU A 218 23.42 11.84 34.81
C GLU A 218 22.15 12.44 35.43
N LEU A 219 21.17 11.61 35.78
CA LEU A 219 19.91 12.04 36.40
C LEU A 219 20.06 12.41 37.88
N ALA A 220 20.97 11.75 38.60
CA ALA A 220 21.23 12.01 40.03
C ALA A 220 22.14 13.22 40.30
N ALA A 221 22.79 13.78 39.27
CA ALA A 221 23.71 14.90 39.42
C ALA A 221 23.02 16.27 39.25
N PRO A 222 22.62 16.91 40.33
CA PRO A 222 22.41 18.34 40.28
C PRO A 222 23.78 19.02 40.30
N GLN A 223 24.27 19.40 39.12
CA GLN A 223 25.48 20.21 38.88
C GLN A 223 26.84 19.52 38.68
N LYS A 224 27.37 19.80 37.51
CA LYS A 224 28.76 20.05 37.02
C LYS A 224 29.99 19.34 37.62
N GLY A 225 29.91 18.67 38.75
CA GLY A 225 31.09 18.08 39.42
C GLY A 225 31.26 16.57 39.18
N PHE A 226 30.19 15.82 39.11
CA PHE A 226 30.23 14.35 39.06
C PHE A 226 30.63 13.80 37.67
N ILE A 227 30.16 14.44 36.62
CA ILE A 227 30.52 14.08 35.24
C ILE A 227 32.02 14.33 35.02
N ALA A 228 32.58 15.42 35.57
CA ALA A 228 34.00 15.72 35.51
C ALA A 228 34.83 14.73 36.35
N TRP A 229 34.34 14.29 37.52
CA TRP A 229 34.97 13.28 38.36
C TRP A 229 34.92 11.89 37.71
N PHE A 230 33.81 11.49 37.14
CA PHE A 230 33.64 10.21 36.44
C PHE A 230 34.48 10.15 35.15
N LYS A 231 34.47 11.21 34.34
CA LYS A 231 35.39 11.36 33.20
C LYS A 231 36.88 11.25 33.64
N ARG A 232 37.26 11.82 34.77
CA ARG A 232 38.64 11.81 35.27
C ARG A 232 39.05 10.44 35.82
N LYS A 233 38.13 9.67 36.38
CA LYS A 233 38.43 8.37 37.01
C LYS A 233 38.34 7.18 36.03
N VAL A 234 37.49 7.27 35.02
CA VAL A 234 37.24 6.20 34.02
C VAL A 234 37.96 6.48 32.70
N LEU A 235 38.24 7.75 32.36
CA LEU A 235 38.72 8.18 31.06
C LEU A 235 40.19 8.70 31.10
N ASN A 236 40.96 8.30 32.09
CA ASN A 236 42.40 8.66 32.13
C ASN A 236 43.27 7.89 31.09
N HIS A 237 42.64 7.34 30.06
CA HIS A 237 43.32 6.78 28.89
C HIS A 237 42.70 7.34 27.61
N ASP A 238 43.56 7.75 26.70
CA ASP A 238 43.29 8.44 25.42
C ASP A 238 42.57 7.61 24.36
N ASP A 239 41.75 6.62 24.72
CA ASP A 239 41.04 5.76 23.78
C ASP A 239 39.52 5.95 23.85
N LYS A 240 39.00 6.78 22.94
CA LYS A 240 37.53 6.96 22.73
C LYS A 240 36.81 5.65 22.44
N GLN A 241 37.46 4.63 21.90
CA GLN A 241 36.89 3.31 21.63
C GLN A 241 36.72 2.48 22.90
N LEU A 242 37.72 2.51 23.81
CA LEU A 242 37.66 1.83 25.12
C LEU A 242 36.60 2.45 26.06
N ALA A 243 36.42 3.77 25.99
CA ALA A 243 35.38 4.46 26.77
C ALA A 243 33.96 4.06 26.34
N ASN A 244 33.71 3.93 25.06
CA ASN A 244 32.41 3.46 24.56
C ASN A 244 32.17 1.98 24.91
N GLN A 245 33.19 1.13 24.89
CA GLN A 245 33.06 -0.28 25.29
C GLN A 245 32.87 -0.43 26.83
N ALA A 246 33.52 0.39 27.64
CA ALA A 246 33.32 0.36 29.10
C ALA A 246 31.91 0.82 29.50
N VAL A 247 31.36 1.80 28.80
CA VAL A 247 29.97 2.26 29.00
C VAL A 247 28.94 1.20 28.58
N THR A 248 29.21 0.52 27.45
CA THR A 248 28.32 -0.58 26.98
C THR A 248 28.36 -1.79 27.90
N ASN A 249 29.51 -2.11 28.49
CA ASN A 249 29.67 -3.23 29.44
C ASN A 249 29.06 -2.94 30.84
N ALA A 250 28.76 -1.69 31.15
CA ALA A 250 28.11 -1.31 32.41
C ALA A 250 26.57 -1.27 32.33
N GLN A 251 26.01 -1.36 31.14
CA GLN A 251 24.54 -1.33 30.94
C GLN A 251 23.88 -2.62 31.42
N GLY A 252 22.74 -2.48 32.09
CA GLY A 252 21.92 -3.63 32.42
C GLY A 252 21.14 -4.18 31.21
N PRO A 253 20.55 -5.38 31.32
CA PRO A 253 19.88 -6.04 30.19
C PRO A 253 18.67 -5.27 29.64
N ILE A 254 17.94 -4.50 30.49
CA ILE A 254 16.81 -3.71 30.04
C ILE A 254 17.28 -2.54 29.17
N SER A 255 18.25 -1.79 29.66
CA SER A 255 18.79 -0.65 28.90
C SER A 255 19.56 -1.06 27.65
N GLN A 256 20.13 -2.26 27.61
CA GLN A 256 20.69 -2.82 26.38
C GLN A 256 19.61 -3.14 25.35
N GLU A 257 18.54 -3.83 25.76
CA GLU A 257 17.43 -4.19 24.89
C GLU A 257 16.71 -2.96 24.30
N TYR A 258 16.54 -1.91 25.09
CA TYR A 258 15.83 -0.69 24.71
C TYR A 258 16.75 0.50 24.44
N GLN A 259 18.02 0.27 24.15
CA GLN A 259 19.01 1.31 23.87
C GLN A 259 18.59 2.28 22.77
N MET A 260 17.82 1.79 21.79
CA MET A 260 17.25 2.60 20.72
C MET A 260 16.52 3.84 21.27
N PHE A 261 15.61 3.67 22.21
CA PHE A 261 14.83 4.78 22.76
C PHE A 261 15.70 5.84 23.44
N TYR A 262 16.72 5.41 24.17
CA TYR A 262 17.68 6.33 24.77
C TYR A 262 18.46 7.11 23.72
N GLN A 263 18.91 6.46 22.65
CA GLN A 263 19.65 7.13 21.56
C GLN A 263 18.77 8.15 20.83
N LEU A 264 17.48 7.91 20.70
CA LEU A 264 16.53 8.84 20.06
C LEU A 264 16.34 10.12 20.87
N VAL A 265 16.31 10.04 22.20
CA VAL A 265 16.02 11.19 23.09
C VAL A 265 17.29 11.88 23.59
N ARG A 266 18.45 11.23 23.50
CA ARG A 266 19.72 11.77 23.97
C ARG A 266 20.10 13.04 23.20
N LYS A 267 20.38 14.11 23.96
CA LYS A 267 20.94 15.35 23.41
C LYS A 267 22.36 15.12 22.92
N ARG A 268 22.69 15.65 21.75
CA ARG A 268 24.00 15.49 21.12
C ARG A 268 24.75 16.82 21.11
N ASP A 269 25.98 16.81 21.59
CA ASP A 269 26.83 18.01 21.70
C ASP A 269 27.20 18.58 20.32
N ASP A 270 27.31 17.74 19.31
CA ASP A 270 27.63 18.08 17.91
C ASP A 270 26.49 18.77 17.15
N GLN A 271 25.27 18.77 17.70
CA GLN A 271 24.06 19.30 17.05
C GLN A 271 23.32 20.35 17.90
N GLN A 272 24.05 21.23 18.55
CA GLN A 272 23.46 22.31 19.36
C GLN A 272 22.51 21.82 20.46
N GLY A 273 22.75 20.64 21.00
CA GLY A 273 21.93 20.03 22.04
C GLY A 273 20.60 19.45 21.58
N LYS A 274 20.42 19.22 20.27
CA LYS A 274 19.24 18.57 19.71
C LYS A 274 19.37 17.04 19.71
N SER A 275 18.27 16.34 19.99
CA SER A 275 18.18 14.89 19.87
C SER A 275 17.76 14.48 18.44
N LEU A 276 17.87 13.18 18.13
CA LEU A 276 17.32 12.63 16.88
C LEU A 276 15.79 12.78 16.81
N LEU A 277 15.15 12.62 17.96
CA LEU A 277 13.70 12.83 18.07
C LEU A 277 13.32 14.29 17.77
N ASP A 278 14.11 15.28 18.23
CA ASP A 278 13.87 16.69 17.92
C ASP A 278 14.00 16.97 16.41
N GLU A 279 14.99 16.37 15.77
CA GLU A 279 15.18 16.50 14.32
C GLU A 279 14.01 15.89 13.54
N TYR A 280 13.58 14.68 13.93
CA TYR A 280 12.41 14.03 13.34
C TYR A 280 11.14 14.87 13.53
N MET A 281 10.87 15.34 14.75
CA MET A 281 9.69 16.15 15.05
C MET A 281 9.68 17.47 14.30
N THR A 282 10.85 18.08 14.08
CA THR A 282 10.97 19.29 13.24
C THR A 282 10.53 19.02 11.80
N ASN A 283 10.94 17.87 11.22
CA ASN A 283 10.54 17.51 9.86
C ASN A 283 9.07 17.07 9.77
N LEU A 284 8.57 16.35 10.78
CA LEU A 284 7.14 16.01 10.84
C LEU A 284 6.26 17.25 10.95
N ALA A 285 6.74 18.32 11.61
CA ALA A 285 6.05 19.60 11.64
C ALA A 285 5.97 20.27 10.26
N LEU A 286 6.94 20.03 9.36
CA LEU A 286 6.84 20.48 7.96
C LEU A 286 5.73 19.72 7.22
N VAL A 287 5.60 18.40 7.45
CA VAL A 287 4.48 17.61 6.90
C VAL A 287 3.15 18.17 7.43
N ARG A 288 3.04 18.41 8.73
CA ARG A 288 1.89 19.07 9.36
C ARG A 288 1.55 20.39 8.68
N SER A 289 2.54 21.25 8.44
CA SER A 289 2.34 22.53 7.76
C SER A 289 1.74 22.34 6.37
N LYS A 290 2.23 21.38 5.59
CA LYS A 290 1.67 21.06 4.27
C LYS A 290 0.22 20.59 4.34
N PHE A 291 -0.15 19.78 5.33
CA PHE A 291 -1.53 19.36 5.53
C PHE A 291 -2.45 20.51 5.92
N ASN A 292 -1.96 21.47 6.71
CA ASN A 292 -2.70 22.69 7.05
C ASN A 292 -2.86 23.62 5.84
N GLU A 293 -1.83 23.73 4.98
CA GLU A 293 -1.93 24.43 3.70
C GLU A 293 -3.03 23.81 2.82
N LEU A 294 -3.02 22.47 2.67
CA LEU A 294 -4.03 21.72 1.92
C LEU A 294 -5.46 21.94 2.45
N LYS A 295 -5.62 21.91 3.78
CA LYS A 295 -6.92 22.18 4.42
C LYS A 295 -7.46 23.57 4.11
N ASN A 296 -6.59 24.58 4.06
CA ASN A 296 -6.96 25.98 3.91
C ASN A 296 -7.07 26.42 2.44
N ALA A 297 -6.63 25.60 1.49
CA ALA A 297 -6.54 25.96 0.06
C ALA A 297 -7.87 25.93 -0.71
N GLY A 298 -8.98 25.54 -0.09
CA GLY A 298 -10.30 25.43 -0.73
C GLY A 298 -10.44 24.20 -1.63
N GLU A 299 -9.53 23.96 -2.57
CA GLU A 299 -9.47 22.76 -3.41
C GLU A 299 -8.32 21.84 -2.99
N ILE A 300 -8.66 20.66 -2.46
CA ILE A 300 -7.67 19.71 -1.95
C ILE A 300 -6.95 19.00 -3.11
N GLY A 301 -7.68 18.65 -4.19
CA GLY A 301 -7.18 17.83 -5.30
C GLY A 301 -5.88 18.30 -5.93
N PRO A 302 -5.80 19.54 -6.49
CA PRO A 302 -4.61 20.05 -7.15
C PRO A 302 -3.37 20.11 -6.24
N ASN A 303 -3.59 20.49 -4.97
CA ASN A 303 -2.50 20.60 -4.00
C ASN A 303 -2.03 19.25 -3.50
N ALA A 304 -2.93 18.27 -3.28
CA ALA A 304 -2.59 16.89 -2.97
C ALA A 304 -1.82 16.26 -4.13
N MET A 305 -2.28 16.45 -5.36
CA MET A 305 -1.61 16.00 -6.58
C MET A 305 -0.18 16.56 -6.68
N THR A 306 0.02 17.83 -6.37
CA THR A 306 1.35 18.46 -6.34
C THR A 306 2.26 17.85 -5.29
N LEU A 307 1.77 17.62 -4.07
CA LEU A 307 2.55 17.06 -2.97
C LEU A 307 2.91 15.59 -3.23
N VAL A 308 1.99 14.80 -3.77
CA VAL A 308 2.26 13.40 -4.20
C VAL A 308 3.28 13.38 -5.33
N LYS A 309 3.13 14.24 -6.36
CA LYS A 309 4.09 14.38 -7.45
C LYS A 309 5.50 14.69 -6.94
N GLN A 310 5.64 15.66 -6.04
CA GLN A 310 6.92 16.00 -5.41
C GLN A 310 7.51 14.80 -4.66
N THR A 311 6.69 14.08 -3.88
CA THR A 311 7.17 12.94 -3.10
C THR A 311 7.63 11.78 -3.98
N LEU A 312 6.97 11.54 -5.11
CA LEU A 312 7.33 10.47 -6.04
C LEU A 312 8.56 10.79 -6.91
N ASN A 313 8.88 12.06 -7.13
CA ASN A 313 9.90 12.45 -8.11
C ASN A 313 11.06 13.29 -7.52
N GLU A 314 10.92 13.87 -6.32
CA GLU A 314 11.90 14.77 -5.73
C GLU A 314 12.35 14.26 -4.37
N GLN A 315 13.67 14.08 -4.19
CA GLN A 315 14.26 13.69 -2.90
C GLN A 315 14.10 14.78 -1.81
N THR A 316 13.82 16.01 -2.21
CA THR A 316 13.67 17.17 -1.34
C THR A 316 12.26 17.35 -0.79
N SER A 317 11.30 16.47 -1.15
CA SER A 317 9.95 16.53 -0.58
C SER A 317 9.96 16.35 0.94
N VAL A 318 8.99 16.94 1.62
CA VAL A 318 8.88 16.84 3.10
C VAL A 318 8.76 15.39 3.59
N PHE A 319 8.11 14.52 2.82
CA PHE A 319 8.01 13.10 3.13
C PHE A 319 9.37 12.39 2.99
N ASN A 320 10.08 12.63 1.88
CA ASN A 320 11.38 12.03 1.63
C ASN A 320 12.43 12.52 2.63
N GLN A 321 12.43 13.81 2.99
CA GLN A 321 13.33 14.35 4.01
C GLN A 321 13.05 13.74 5.38
N THR A 322 11.77 13.64 5.79
CA THR A 322 11.41 13.02 7.07
C THR A 322 11.80 11.54 7.10
N GLN A 323 11.53 10.80 6.02
CA GLN A 323 11.90 9.39 5.90
C GLN A 323 13.43 9.21 5.93
N LYS A 324 14.18 10.07 5.25
CA LYS A 324 15.64 10.05 5.24
C LYS A 324 16.26 10.17 6.63
N ILE A 325 15.68 11.02 7.50
CA ILE A 325 16.13 11.11 8.89
C ILE A 325 15.95 9.78 9.60
N VAL A 326 14.81 9.12 9.39
CA VAL A 326 14.56 7.80 9.99
C VAL A 326 15.55 6.77 9.47
N ASP A 327 15.74 6.65 8.17
CA ASP A 327 16.55 5.61 7.54
C ASP A 327 18.06 5.83 7.79
N GLU A 328 18.55 7.07 7.66
CA GLU A 328 19.99 7.38 7.70
C GLU A 328 20.52 7.74 9.09
N LYS A 329 19.65 8.17 10.02
CA LYS A 329 20.10 8.64 11.34
C LYS A 329 19.48 7.86 12.49
N MET A 330 18.16 7.59 12.45
CA MET A 330 17.47 6.96 13.56
C MET A 330 17.60 5.42 13.55
N ALA A 331 17.61 4.79 12.37
CA ALA A 331 17.66 3.34 12.24
C ALA A 331 19.10 2.76 12.19
N VAL A 332 20.11 3.61 12.11
CA VAL A 332 21.51 3.17 11.95
C VAL A 332 22.01 2.45 13.19
N GLY A 333 22.52 1.23 13.01
CA GLY A 333 23.09 0.42 14.09
C GLY A 333 22.06 -0.34 14.93
N PHE A 334 20.76 -0.27 14.60
CA PHE A 334 19.71 -0.99 15.31
C PHE A 334 19.50 -2.40 14.73
N SER A 335 19.04 -3.30 15.60
CA SER A 335 18.61 -4.63 15.21
C SER A 335 17.40 -4.58 14.28
N GLU A 336 17.13 -5.65 13.53
CA GLU A 336 15.94 -5.73 12.66
C GLU A 336 14.62 -5.56 13.45
N ILE A 337 14.56 -6.09 14.68
CA ILE A 337 13.41 -5.94 15.57
C ILE A 337 13.20 -4.48 15.96
N ASP A 338 14.29 -3.78 16.31
CA ASP A 338 14.23 -2.35 16.66
C ASP A 338 13.84 -1.49 15.46
N GLN A 339 14.35 -1.82 14.26
CA GLN A 339 13.97 -1.12 13.03
C GLN A 339 12.47 -1.30 12.72
N GLN A 340 11.92 -2.51 12.90
CA GLN A 340 10.48 -2.76 12.73
C GLN A 340 9.65 -1.96 13.74
N LEU A 341 10.10 -1.89 14.99
CA LEU A 341 9.45 -1.09 16.03
C LEU A 341 9.52 0.40 15.71
N LEU A 342 10.67 0.89 15.29
CA LEU A 342 10.87 2.27 14.85
C LEU A 342 9.95 2.60 13.66
N GLN A 343 9.90 1.74 12.65
CA GLN A 343 8.98 1.92 11.52
C GLN A 343 7.53 2.03 11.98
N LYS A 344 7.12 1.19 12.91
CA LYS A 344 5.78 1.23 13.46
C LYS A 344 5.46 2.53 14.19
N LEU A 345 6.41 3.04 14.97
CA LEU A 345 6.20 4.22 15.81
C LEU A 345 6.33 5.55 15.03
N VAL A 346 7.29 5.67 14.11
CA VAL A 346 7.58 6.95 13.45
C VAL A 346 7.28 6.95 11.94
N VAL A 347 7.35 5.81 11.24
CA VAL A 347 7.06 5.76 9.80
C VAL A 347 5.58 5.53 9.53
N SER A 348 4.88 4.75 10.36
CA SER A 348 3.45 4.49 10.15
C SER A 348 2.57 5.75 10.09
N PRO A 349 2.74 6.76 10.98
CA PRO A 349 2.01 8.02 10.86
C PRO A 349 2.28 8.74 9.53
N LEU A 350 3.55 8.71 9.08
CA LEU A 350 3.97 9.35 7.85
C LEU A 350 3.37 8.64 6.61
N THR A 351 3.35 7.30 6.61
CA THR A 351 2.74 6.52 5.53
C THR A 351 1.22 6.69 5.48
N GLN A 352 0.53 6.75 6.63
CA GLN A 352 -0.90 7.03 6.68
C GLN A 352 -1.23 8.44 6.18
N ALA A 353 -0.38 9.43 6.49
CA ALA A 353 -0.51 10.77 5.95
C ALA A 353 -0.40 10.76 4.43
N PHE A 354 0.62 10.11 3.87
CA PHE A 354 0.79 10.01 2.42
C PHE A 354 -0.36 9.23 1.75
N GLU A 355 -0.80 8.11 2.34
CA GLU A 355 -1.93 7.31 1.86
C GLU A 355 -3.19 8.16 1.69
N SER A 356 -3.44 9.09 2.62
CA SER A 356 -4.62 9.97 2.58
C SER A 356 -4.62 10.98 1.43
N LEU A 357 -3.46 11.25 0.82
CA LEU A 357 -3.31 12.13 -0.34
C LEU A 357 -3.62 11.41 -1.67
N ILE A 358 -3.60 10.08 -1.68
CA ILE A 358 -3.75 9.31 -2.91
C ILE A 358 -5.15 9.51 -3.53
N THR A 359 -6.21 9.38 -2.73
CA THR A 359 -7.59 9.52 -3.21
C THR A 359 -7.87 10.91 -3.82
N PRO A 360 -7.59 12.05 -3.12
CA PRO A 360 -7.74 13.36 -3.72
C PRO A 360 -6.90 13.57 -5.00
N THR A 361 -5.71 12.95 -5.06
CA THR A 361 -4.86 12.99 -6.25
C THR A 361 -5.50 12.22 -7.42
N GLN A 362 -6.05 11.03 -7.17
CA GLN A 362 -6.74 10.23 -8.17
C GLN A 362 -7.99 10.95 -8.72
N ASP A 363 -8.76 11.58 -7.84
CA ASP A 363 -9.93 12.36 -8.20
C ASP A 363 -9.54 13.54 -9.11
N GLU A 364 -8.45 14.24 -8.80
CA GLU A 364 -7.97 15.35 -9.62
C GLU A 364 -7.45 14.87 -10.98
N ILE A 365 -6.68 13.76 -11.03
CA ILE A 365 -6.26 13.15 -12.29
C ILE A 365 -7.46 12.79 -13.15
N ASN A 366 -8.50 12.18 -12.58
CA ASN A 366 -9.73 11.83 -13.30
C ASN A 366 -10.49 13.07 -13.78
N LYS A 367 -10.57 14.12 -12.96
CA LYS A 367 -11.18 15.41 -13.32
C LYS A 367 -10.45 16.04 -14.51
N LEU A 368 -9.12 16.08 -14.48
CA LEU A 368 -8.30 16.59 -15.58
C LEU A 368 -8.48 15.75 -16.85
N TRP A 369 -8.52 14.43 -16.72
CA TRP A 369 -8.79 13.52 -17.84
C TRP A 369 -10.15 13.79 -18.49
N VAL A 370 -11.20 13.91 -17.68
CA VAL A 370 -12.55 14.19 -18.17
C VAL A 370 -12.59 15.50 -18.94
N MET A 371 -11.97 16.56 -18.40
CA MET A 371 -11.99 17.89 -19.02
C MET A 371 -11.11 17.96 -20.29
N GLN A 372 -9.92 17.38 -20.23
CA GLN A 372 -8.93 17.56 -21.30
C GLN A 372 -9.05 16.54 -22.44
N ALA A 373 -9.55 15.34 -22.17
CA ALA A 373 -9.57 14.25 -23.13
C ALA A 373 -10.96 13.63 -23.35
N TYR A 374 -11.63 13.18 -22.29
CA TYR A 374 -12.86 12.40 -22.41
C TYR A 374 -14.03 13.22 -22.99
N GLN A 375 -14.30 14.41 -22.44
CA GLN A 375 -15.37 15.29 -22.94
C GLN A 375 -15.09 15.78 -24.36
N PRO A 376 -13.89 16.32 -24.72
CA PRO A 376 -13.58 16.70 -26.08
C PRO A 376 -13.71 15.54 -27.09
N PHE A 377 -13.25 14.35 -26.74
CA PHE A 377 -13.37 13.16 -27.57
C PHE A 377 -14.86 12.79 -27.79
N THR A 378 -15.63 12.72 -26.71
CA THR A 378 -17.02 12.30 -26.76
C THR A 378 -17.89 13.29 -27.54
N ALA A 379 -17.63 14.59 -27.39
CA ALA A 379 -18.35 15.63 -28.08
C ALA A 379 -18.00 15.74 -29.55
N ASN A 380 -16.71 15.62 -29.91
CA ASN A 380 -16.23 15.99 -31.24
C ASN A 380 -15.93 14.78 -32.14
N LEU A 381 -15.57 13.62 -31.59
CA LEU A 381 -15.09 12.47 -32.37
C LEU A 381 -15.95 11.22 -32.26
N ALA A 382 -16.39 10.83 -31.06
CA ALA A 382 -17.01 9.53 -30.80
C ALA A 382 -18.23 9.19 -31.68
N LYS A 383 -18.97 10.22 -32.12
CA LYS A 383 -20.17 10.08 -32.95
C LYS A 383 -19.91 10.20 -34.45
N LYS A 384 -18.68 10.46 -34.84
CA LYS A 384 -18.28 10.65 -36.23
C LYS A 384 -17.51 9.43 -36.78
N TYR A 385 -17.52 9.21 -38.09
CA TYR A 385 -16.60 8.29 -38.73
C TYR A 385 -15.16 8.83 -38.64
N PRO A 386 -14.11 8.05 -38.37
CA PRO A 386 -14.07 6.59 -38.33
C PRO A 386 -14.34 5.96 -36.94
N PHE A 387 -14.62 6.71 -35.89
CA PHE A 387 -14.86 6.20 -34.55
C PHE A 387 -16.18 5.40 -34.45
N ASN A 388 -17.19 5.89 -35.13
CA ASN A 388 -18.46 5.20 -35.35
C ASN A 388 -18.61 4.85 -36.83
N SER A 389 -18.50 3.57 -37.16
CA SER A 389 -18.58 3.09 -38.54
C SER A 389 -19.91 3.38 -39.25
N SER A 390 -21.01 3.53 -38.51
CA SER A 390 -22.34 3.83 -39.03
C SER A 390 -22.65 5.32 -39.15
N ALA A 391 -21.74 6.20 -38.72
CA ALA A 391 -21.97 7.63 -38.74
C ALA A 391 -21.90 8.21 -40.16
N SER A 392 -22.83 9.09 -40.50
CA SER A 392 -22.81 9.87 -41.74
C SER A 392 -21.79 11.01 -41.70
N LEU A 393 -21.63 11.63 -40.52
CA LEU A 393 -20.64 12.69 -40.30
C LEU A 393 -19.25 12.11 -40.18
N GLN A 394 -18.27 12.79 -40.79
CA GLN A 394 -16.85 12.44 -40.73
C GLN A 394 -16.12 13.39 -39.79
N ALA A 395 -15.17 12.84 -38.99
CA ALA A 395 -14.20 13.65 -38.26
C ALA A 395 -13.10 14.08 -39.23
N THR A 396 -12.70 15.35 -39.21
CA THR A 396 -11.58 15.82 -40.01
C THR A 396 -10.25 15.38 -39.40
N SER A 397 -9.22 15.29 -40.24
CA SER A 397 -7.85 14.98 -39.78
C SER A 397 -7.36 15.99 -38.73
N SER A 398 -7.78 17.25 -38.85
CA SER A 398 -7.48 18.30 -37.87
C SER A 398 -8.14 18.04 -36.50
N GLU A 399 -9.44 17.68 -36.47
CA GLU A 399 -10.17 17.35 -35.25
C GLU A 399 -9.53 16.14 -34.54
N ILE A 400 -9.16 15.12 -35.33
CA ILE A 400 -8.47 13.92 -34.80
C ILE A 400 -7.10 14.32 -34.22
N GLY A 401 -6.32 15.12 -34.95
CA GLY A 401 -5.00 15.59 -34.54
C GLY A 401 -5.03 16.42 -33.24
N GLN A 402 -6.05 17.22 -33.03
CA GLN A 402 -6.22 18.01 -31.81
C GLN A 402 -6.42 17.14 -30.53
N ILE A 403 -6.96 15.95 -30.68
CA ILE A 403 -7.27 15.06 -29.53
C ILE A 403 -6.26 13.90 -29.45
N LEU A 404 -6.05 13.18 -30.56
CA LEU A 404 -5.27 11.94 -30.63
C LEU A 404 -3.88 12.13 -31.29
N GLY A 405 -3.56 13.32 -31.77
CA GLY A 405 -2.25 13.62 -32.36
C GLY A 405 -1.12 13.61 -31.33
N GLU A 406 0.11 13.68 -31.81
CA GLU A 406 1.32 13.71 -31.00
C GLU A 406 1.31 14.85 -29.98
N ASN A 407 0.80 16.02 -30.37
CA ASN A 407 0.58 17.20 -29.50
C ASN A 407 -0.89 17.38 -29.12
N GLY A 408 -1.71 16.36 -29.28
CA GLY A 408 -3.13 16.38 -28.96
C GLY A 408 -3.39 16.42 -27.46
N SER A 409 -4.65 16.63 -27.11
CA SER A 409 -5.04 16.81 -25.71
C SER A 409 -4.77 15.55 -24.85
N ILE A 410 -4.90 14.34 -25.43
CA ILE A 410 -4.56 13.09 -24.71
C ILE A 410 -3.04 13.02 -24.44
N SER A 411 -2.21 13.31 -25.41
CA SER A 411 -0.74 13.29 -25.26
C SER A 411 -0.28 14.32 -24.22
N ARG A 412 -0.88 15.53 -24.24
CA ARG A 412 -0.59 16.57 -23.22
C ARG A 412 -1.01 16.13 -21.84
N PHE A 413 -2.23 15.59 -21.68
CA PHE A 413 -2.69 15.07 -20.40
C PHE A 413 -1.75 13.98 -19.86
N VAL A 414 -1.34 13.03 -20.71
CA VAL A 414 -0.42 11.97 -20.30
C VAL A 414 0.90 12.56 -19.80
N LYS A 415 1.52 13.46 -20.57
CA LYS A 415 2.81 14.06 -20.23
C LYS A 415 2.77 14.92 -18.97
N GLU A 416 1.74 15.74 -18.81
CA GLU A 416 1.67 16.75 -17.76
C GLU A 416 1.02 16.21 -16.48
N SER A 417 -0.02 15.39 -16.63
CA SER A 417 -0.88 14.99 -15.51
C SER A 417 -0.73 13.53 -15.09
N LEU A 418 -0.27 12.62 -15.97
CA LEU A 418 -0.16 11.20 -15.66
C LEU A 418 1.28 10.71 -15.47
N ASP A 419 2.22 11.07 -16.35
CA ASP A 419 3.63 10.63 -16.33
C ASP A 419 4.35 10.88 -14.99
N PRO A 420 4.05 11.96 -14.23
CA PRO A 420 4.63 12.14 -12.91
C PRO A 420 4.33 11.00 -11.92
N PHE A 421 3.23 10.28 -12.10
CA PHE A 421 2.72 9.25 -11.19
C PHE A 421 2.94 7.82 -11.69
N VAL A 422 3.46 7.65 -12.91
CA VAL A 422 3.65 6.34 -13.53
C VAL A 422 5.06 6.16 -14.07
N ILE A 423 5.48 4.91 -14.15
CA ILE A 423 6.65 4.49 -14.93
C ILE A 423 6.12 3.99 -16.26
N ARG A 424 6.52 4.65 -17.34
CA ARG A 424 6.15 4.29 -18.69
C ARG A 424 7.27 3.53 -19.39
N ARG A 425 6.98 2.33 -19.90
CA ARG A 425 7.89 1.53 -20.72
C ARG A 425 7.17 1.20 -22.02
N GLY A 426 7.43 2.00 -23.07
CA GLY A 426 6.64 1.93 -24.30
C GLY A 426 5.17 2.27 -24.05
N TYR A 427 4.30 1.29 -24.22
CA TYR A 427 2.84 1.43 -23.94
C TYR A 427 2.40 0.80 -22.62
N THR A 428 3.32 0.23 -21.86
CA THR A 428 3.01 -0.33 -20.54
C THR A 428 3.14 0.75 -19.47
N LEU A 429 2.12 0.82 -18.60
CA LEU A 429 2.05 1.75 -17.49
C LEU A 429 2.13 0.98 -16.16
N THR A 430 3.00 1.44 -15.26
CA THR A 430 3.10 0.94 -13.89
C THR A 430 3.09 2.14 -12.95
N SER A 431 2.33 2.10 -11.87
CA SER A 431 2.29 3.20 -10.91
C SER A 431 3.63 3.38 -10.19
N LYS A 432 4.09 4.63 -10.06
CA LYS A 432 5.17 4.96 -9.13
C LYS A 432 4.65 4.85 -7.71
N THR A 433 5.50 4.38 -6.81
CA THR A 433 5.16 4.21 -5.41
C THR A 433 6.17 4.86 -4.48
N TRP A 434 5.68 5.32 -3.32
CA TRP A 434 6.45 5.68 -2.16
C TRP A 434 6.04 4.76 -1.00
N LYS A 435 6.96 3.95 -0.49
CA LYS A 435 6.65 2.91 0.52
C LYS A 435 5.44 2.04 0.11
N ASP A 436 5.44 1.56 -1.13
CA ASP A 436 4.38 0.76 -1.76
C ASP A 436 3.01 1.46 -1.91
N LEU A 437 2.95 2.77 -1.67
CA LEU A 437 1.76 3.59 -1.83
C LEU A 437 1.85 4.42 -3.11
N GLY A 438 0.82 4.38 -3.93
CA GLY A 438 0.73 5.13 -5.18
C GLY A 438 -0.70 5.14 -5.73
N ILE A 439 -0.89 5.82 -6.86
CA ILE A 439 -2.19 5.81 -7.53
C ILE A 439 -2.52 4.41 -8.07
N SER A 440 -3.80 4.05 -8.06
CA SER A 440 -4.28 2.81 -8.69
C SER A 440 -4.79 3.13 -10.10
N LEU A 441 -4.17 2.53 -11.12
CA LEU A 441 -4.61 2.72 -12.50
C LEU A 441 -5.85 1.87 -12.81
N ASN A 442 -6.77 2.42 -13.60
CA ASN A 442 -7.90 1.68 -14.13
C ASN A 442 -7.40 0.63 -15.14
N PRO A 443 -7.68 -0.68 -14.93
CA PRO A 443 -7.23 -1.73 -15.84
C PRO A 443 -7.69 -1.53 -17.30
N GLN A 444 -8.90 -1.01 -17.49
CA GLN A 444 -9.44 -0.71 -18.83
C GLN A 444 -8.65 0.41 -19.52
N PHE A 445 -8.23 1.44 -18.75
CA PHE A 445 -7.37 2.48 -19.29
C PHE A 445 -6.01 1.91 -19.70
N VAL A 446 -5.39 1.10 -18.84
CA VAL A 446 -4.06 0.49 -19.13
C VAL A 446 -4.12 -0.41 -20.36
N MET A 447 -5.15 -1.26 -20.48
CA MET A 447 -5.32 -2.14 -21.65
C MET A 447 -5.49 -1.35 -22.96
N ASN A 448 -6.17 -0.22 -22.92
CA ASN A 448 -6.43 0.59 -24.10
C ASN A 448 -5.39 1.71 -24.31
N PHE A 449 -4.41 1.86 -23.43
CA PHE A 449 -3.47 2.99 -23.44
C PHE A 449 -2.75 3.15 -24.78
N GLN A 450 -2.23 2.06 -25.36
CA GLN A 450 -1.59 2.08 -26.68
C GLN A 450 -2.53 2.67 -27.73
N ARG A 451 -3.79 2.27 -27.72
CA ARG A 451 -4.80 2.72 -28.66
C ARG A 451 -5.12 4.21 -28.53
N TYR A 452 -4.98 4.75 -27.31
CA TYR A 452 -5.24 6.16 -27.02
C TYR A 452 -4.08 7.08 -27.45
N VAL A 453 -2.83 6.63 -27.30
CA VAL A 453 -1.63 7.46 -27.56
C VAL A 453 -0.98 7.17 -28.91
N ALA A 454 -1.25 6.02 -29.52
CA ALA A 454 -0.72 5.63 -30.82
C ALA A 454 -1.73 4.76 -31.60
N PRO A 455 -2.90 5.29 -31.91
CA PRO A 455 -3.99 4.50 -32.51
C PRO A 455 -3.64 3.89 -33.87
N THR A 456 -2.67 4.45 -34.58
CA THR A 456 -2.24 3.99 -35.92
C THR A 456 -1.10 2.97 -35.86
N ASN A 457 -0.32 2.90 -34.77
CA ASN A 457 0.85 2.02 -34.70
C ASN A 457 0.50 0.53 -34.46
N GLY A 458 -0.71 0.23 -34.02
CA GLY A 458 -1.15 -1.16 -33.79
C GLY A 458 -1.57 -1.94 -35.01
N MET A 459 -1.62 -1.29 -36.21
CA MET A 459 -2.14 -1.89 -37.42
C MET A 459 -1.09 -2.23 -38.49
N ALA A 460 0.18 -1.90 -38.24
CA ALA A 460 1.24 -2.24 -39.18
C ALA A 460 1.56 -3.75 -39.27
N THR A 461 0.90 -4.60 -38.48
CA THR A 461 1.35 -6.00 -38.33
C THR A 461 0.32 -7.08 -38.62
N GLY A 462 -0.88 -6.78 -39.08
CA GLY A 462 -1.88 -7.87 -39.15
C GLY A 462 -2.38 -8.29 -40.49
N GLU A 463 -2.84 -7.43 -41.34
CA GLU A 463 -3.61 -7.88 -42.55
C GLU A 463 -3.30 -7.20 -43.89
N LEU A 464 -2.49 -6.15 -43.93
CA LEU A 464 -2.15 -5.42 -45.17
C LEU A 464 -0.65 -5.36 -45.47
N ASN A 465 0.18 -6.06 -44.70
CA ASN A 465 1.63 -6.07 -44.90
C ASN A 465 2.07 -7.17 -45.89
N SER A 466 2.09 -6.87 -47.16
CA SER A 466 3.03 -7.50 -48.05
C SER A 466 4.32 -6.66 -48.06
N GLN A 467 5.44 -7.34 -47.83
CA GLN A 467 6.81 -6.83 -47.79
C GLN A 467 7.08 -5.81 -48.92
N ALA A 468 7.06 -4.53 -48.57
CA ALA A 468 7.59 -3.48 -49.42
C ALA A 468 8.76 -2.79 -48.71
N PRO A 469 9.90 -2.54 -49.42
CA PRO A 469 11.02 -1.82 -48.81
C PRO A 469 10.61 -0.38 -48.48
N ALA A 470 11.15 0.13 -47.39
CA ALA A 470 10.90 1.47 -46.87
C ALA A 470 11.19 2.54 -47.92
N ALA A 471 10.14 3.14 -48.48
CA ALA A 471 10.24 4.30 -49.36
C ALA A 471 10.29 5.59 -48.48
N PRO A 472 10.86 6.69 -48.98
CA PRO A 472 10.97 7.94 -48.26
C PRO A 472 9.59 8.46 -47.83
N ALA A 473 9.53 9.06 -46.67
CA ALA A 473 8.31 9.49 -45.95
C ALA A 473 7.53 10.57 -46.74
N THR A 474 6.70 10.13 -47.67
CA THR A 474 5.62 10.94 -48.24
C THR A 474 4.34 10.61 -47.50
N ASN A 475 3.54 11.63 -47.12
CA ASN A 475 2.25 11.43 -46.42
C ASN A 475 1.18 10.79 -47.33
N GLN A 476 1.58 10.03 -48.33
CA GLN A 476 0.72 9.44 -49.36
C GLN A 476 0.84 7.92 -49.37
N SER A 477 -0.30 7.25 -49.52
CA SER A 477 -0.37 5.81 -49.76
C SER A 477 -0.54 5.56 -51.26
N ASN A 478 0.23 4.61 -51.81
CA ASN A 478 0.09 4.13 -53.17
C ASN A 478 -0.59 2.76 -53.14
N PHE A 479 -1.63 2.60 -53.93
CA PHE A 479 -2.36 1.34 -54.07
C PHE A 479 -2.80 1.12 -55.50
N GLN A 480 -3.22 -0.08 -55.80
CA GLN A 480 -3.66 -0.46 -57.12
C GLN A 480 -4.97 -1.20 -57.09
N PHE A 481 -5.81 -0.93 -58.12
CA PHE A 481 -6.93 -1.78 -58.47
C PHE A 481 -6.66 -2.51 -59.79
N TYR A 482 -7.12 -3.78 -59.81
CA TYR A 482 -7.13 -4.59 -61.02
C TYR A 482 -8.59 -4.93 -61.34
N PRO A 483 -9.15 -4.39 -62.47
CA PRO A 483 -10.54 -4.59 -62.78
C PRO A 483 -10.81 -6.05 -63.15
N ILE A 484 -11.99 -6.55 -62.71
CA ILE A 484 -12.47 -7.89 -63.06
C ILE A 484 -13.69 -7.73 -63.94
N GLN A 485 -13.72 -8.49 -65.06
CA GLN A 485 -14.79 -8.49 -66.04
C GLN A 485 -16.15 -8.82 -65.38
N ASN A 486 -17.19 -8.05 -65.71
CA ASN A 486 -18.57 -8.34 -65.35
C ASN A 486 -19.47 -8.33 -66.61
N PRO A 487 -19.95 -9.50 -67.05
CA PRO A 487 -20.76 -9.61 -68.26
C PRO A 487 -22.12 -8.90 -68.19
N GLN A 488 -22.57 -8.50 -67.00
CA GLN A 488 -23.84 -7.78 -66.77
C GLN A 488 -23.71 -6.26 -66.94
N LEU A 489 -22.49 -5.75 -67.14
CA LEU A 489 -22.20 -4.33 -67.25
C LEU A 489 -21.51 -4.03 -68.58
N LEU A 490 -21.84 -2.89 -69.19
CA LEU A 490 -21.07 -2.35 -70.31
C LEU A 490 -19.74 -1.81 -69.85
N SER A 491 -19.75 -1.07 -68.72
CA SER A 491 -18.55 -0.50 -68.15
C SER A 491 -18.77 -0.18 -66.67
N TYR A 492 -17.68 0.05 -65.94
CA TYR A 492 -17.72 0.70 -64.62
C TYR A 492 -16.57 1.66 -64.42
N THR A 493 -16.82 2.69 -63.68
CA THR A 493 -15.85 3.76 -63.36
C THR A 493 -15.64 3.86 -61.88
N VAL A 494 -14.36 3.91 -61.47
CA VAL A 494 -13.91 4.20 -60.11
C VAL A 494 -13.29 5.57 -60.09
N ASP A 495 -13.76 6.44 -59.22
CA ASP A 495 -13.21 7.78 -59.02
C ASP A 495 -12.80 7.89 -57.54
N ILE A 496 -11.54 8.19 -57.26
CA ILE A 496 -10.96 8.36 -55.93
C ILE A 496 -10.16 9.64 -55.91
N ASP A 497 -10.61 10.62 -55.13
CA ASP A 497 -9.99 11.94 -55.04
C ASP A 497 -9.64 12.51 -56.44
N GLY A 498 -10.61 12.43 -57.40
CA GLY A 498 -10.47 12.91 -58.78
C GLY A 498 -9.59 12.06 -59.68
N GLN A 499 -8.98 10.99 -59.20
CA GLN A 499 -8.28 9.99 -60.02
C GLN A 499 -9.28 8.97 -60.50
N ARG A 500 -9.33 8.77 -61.86
CA ARG A 500 -10.39 7.98 -62.47
C ARG A 500 -9.83 6.77 -63.23
N MET A 501 -10.47 5.62 -63.03
CA MET A 501 -10.31 4.40 -63.80
C MET A 501 -11.64 4.01 -64.41
N THR A 502 -11.74 3.91 -65.73
CA THR A 502 -12.90 3.35 -66.44
C THR A 502 -12.53 2.01 -67.03
N TYR A 503 -13.35 0.99 -66.84
CA TYR A 503 -13.16 -0.35 -67.41
C TYR A 503 -14.37 -0.78 -68.22
N GLU A 504 -14.15 -1.13 -69.52
CA GLU A 504 -15.16 -1.48 -70.48
C GLU A 504 -15.07 -2.97 -70.91
N ASN A 505 -14.83 -3.87 -69.96
CA ASN A 505 -14.68 -5.32 -70.13
C ASN A 505 -13.55 -5.73 -71.12
N GLY A 506 -12.55 -4.84 -71.37
CA GLY A 506 -11.43 -5.06 -72.23
C GLY A 506 -10.23 -5.72 -71.54
N VAL A 507 -9.03 -5.28 -71.87
CA VAL A 507 -7.78 -5.80 -71.31
C VAL A 507 -7.67 -5.36 -69.82
N GLN A 508 -7.43 -6.32 -68.95
CA GLN A 508 -7.29 -6.08 -67.51
C GLN A 508 -5.84 -5.70 -67.23
N GLN A 509 -5.64 -4.63 -66.50
CA GLN A 509 -4.34 -4.19 -65.98
C GLN A 509 -4.44 -3.51 -64.63
N TRP A 510 -3.34 -3.53 -63.87
CA TRP A 510 -3.25 -2.81 -62.61
C TRP A 510 -3.23 -1.31 -62.83
N VAL A 511 -4.13 -0.56 -62.22
CA VAL A 511 -4.21 0.89 -62.27
C VAL A 511 -3.80 1.47 -60.91
N ASN A 512 -2.83 2.41 -60.94
CA ASN A 512 -2.30 3.06 -59.73
C ASN A 512 -3.22 4.17 -59.24
N PHE A 513 -3.34 4.27 -57.96
CA PHE A 513 -3.97 5.38 -57.23
C PHE A 513 -3.07 5.86 -56.12
N ILE A 514 -3.15 7.15 -55.83
CA ILE A 514 -2.44 7.80 -54.73
C ILE A 514 -3.48 8.42 -53.79
N TRP A 515 -3.32 8.22 -52.48
CA TRP A 515 -4.22 8.81 -51.48
C TRP A 515 -3.45 9.34 -50.28
N PRO A 516 -3.79 10.55 -49.74
CA PRO A 516 -4.71 11.52 -50.34
C PRO A 516 -4.14 12.17 -51.59
N ASN A 517 -4.98 12.45 -52.59
CA ASN A 517 -4.59 13.20 -53.79
C ASN A 517 -4.82 14.69 -53.55
N GLN A 518 -3.74 15.43 -53.30
CA GLN A 518 -3.81 16.85 -52.97
C GLN A 518 -4.31 17.68 -54.15
N GLY A 519 -5.19 18.65 -53.85
CA GLY A 519 -5.73 19.59 -54.82
C GLY A 519 -7.00 19.16 -55.55
N SER A 520 -7.53 17.95 -55.24
CA SER A 520 -8.81 17.45 -55.71
C SER A 520 -9.89 17.45 -54.65
N ILE A 521 -11.16 17.31 -55.02
CA ILE A 521 -12.27 17.13 -54.10
C ILE A 521 -12.17 15.72 -53.51
N PRO A 522 -12.01 15.58 -52.20
CA PRO A 522 -11.87 14.26 -51.56
C PRO A 522 -13.16 13.45 -51.63
N GLY A 523 -13.03 12.14 -51.92
CA GLY A 523 -14.14 11.21 -51.94
C GLY A 523 -13.84 9.95 -52.74
N ALA A 524 -14.74 8.96 -52.66
CA ALA A 524 -14.67 7.74 -53.48
C ALA A 524 -16.03 7.42 -54.07
N ARG A 525 -16.06 7.13 -55.35
CA ARG A 525 -17.28 6.78 -56.10
C ARG A 525 -17.03 5.61 -57.03
N ILE A 526 -18.00 4.69 -57.09
CA ILE A 526 -18.07 3.65 -58.13
C ILE A 526 -19.39 3.82 -58.87
N THR A 527 -19.36 3.98 -60.16
CA THR A 527 -20.55 3.95 -61.04
C THR A 527 -20.40 2.80 -62.03
N ALA A 528 -21.50 2.23 -62.44
CA ALA A 528 -21.57 1.15 -63.40
C ALA A 528 -22.65 1.46 -64.48
N VAL A 529 -22.38 1.11 -65.73
CA VAL A 529 -23.35 1.22 -66.84
C VAL A 529 -23.84 -0.18 -67.16
N ASP A 530 -25.15 -0.39 -67.07
CA ASP A 530 -25.78 -1.67 -67.39
C ASP A 530 -25.85 -1.91 -68.90
N LEU A 531 -26.37 -3.10 -69.32
CA LEU A 531 -26.51 -3.46 -70.74
C LEU A 531 -27.54 -2.61 -71.45
N GLN A 532 -28.38 -1.87 -70.80
CA GLN A 532 -29.36 -0.93 -71.31
C GLN A 532 -28.81 0.49 -71.45
N GLY A 533 -27.53 0.72 -71.01
CA GLY A 533 -26.90 2.02 -71.08
C GLY A 533 -27.25 2.95 -69.94
N GLN A 534 -27.93 2.44 -68.90
CA GLN A 534 -28.28 3.24 -67.69
C GLN A 534 -27.11 3.25 -66.70
N THR A 535 -26.84 4.41 -66.14
CA THR A 535 -25.77 4.58 -65.13
C THR A 535 -26.32 4.37 -63.71
N HIS A 536 -25.74 3.44 -63.01
CA HIS A 536 -26.06 3.12 -61.62
C HIS A 536 -24.93 3.52 -60.69
N THR A 537 -25.25 4.09 -59.54
CA THR A 537 -24.29 4.34 -58.47
C THR A 537 -24.16 3.10 -57.60
N ILE A 538 -22.99 2.49 -57.60
CA ILE A 538 -22.66 1.33 -56.77
C ILE A 538 -22.19 1.79 -55.40
N PHE A 539 -21.37 2.83 -55.37
CA PHE A 539 -20.85 3.42 -54.16
C PHE A 539 -20.62 4.92 -54.36
N ASP A 540 -20.94 5.73 -53.34
CA ASP A 540 -20.68 7.18 -53.39
C ASP A 540 -20.52 7.70 -51.96
N GLU A 541 -19.29 8.02 -51.55
CA GLU A 541 -18.98 8.60 -50.26
C GLU A 541 -18.00 9.76 -50.44
N PRO A 542 -18.48 11.01 -50.28
CA PRO A 542 -17.63 12.20 -50.34
C PRO A 542 -16.84 12.35 -49.04
N GLY A 543 -15.73 13.12 -49.08
CA GLY A 543 -14.93 13.50 -47.93
C GLY A 543 -13.62 12.71 -47.77
N GLU A 544 -12.80 13.12 -46.81
CA GLU A 544 -11.42 12.65 -46.60
C GLU A 544 -11.32 11.11 -46.41
N TYR A 545 -12.36 10.46 -45.93
CA TYR A 545 -12.41 9.01 -45.68
C TYR A 545 -13.17 8.22 -46.74
N GLY A 546 -13.44 8.81 -47.92
CA GLY A 546 -14.16 8.14 -48.98
C GLY A 546 -13.55 6.80 -49.37
N ILE A 547 -12.21 6.73 -49.58
CA ILE A 547 -11.50 5.48 -49.89
C ILE A 547 -11.56 4.47 -48.72
N ASN A 548 -11.49 4.93 -47.46
CA ASN A 548 -11.55 4.04 -46.30
C ASN A 548 -12.95 3.39 -46.22
N ARG A 549 -14.01 4.16 -46.43
CA ARG A 549 -15.40 3.66 -46.52
C ARG A 549 -15.60 2.73 -47.70
N LEU A 550 -15.02 3.05 -48.83
CA LEU A 550 -15.05 2.19 -50.01
C LEU A 550 -14.47 0.81 -49.67
N ILE A 551 -13.28 0.79 -49.09
CA ILE A 551 -12.62 -0.45 -48.70
C ILE A 551 -13.37 -1.19 -47.61
N ASP A 552 -13.90 -0.49 -46.59
CA ASP A 552 -14.65 -1.11 -45.47
C ASP A 552 -16.01 -1.66 -45.90
N SER A 553 -16.66 -1.10 -46.91
CA SER A 553 -17.94 -1.56 -47.46
C SER A 553 -17.82 -2.79 -48.36
N ALA A 554 -16.62 -3.12 -48.85
CA ALA A 554 -16.41 -4.25 -49.77
C ALA A 554 -16.56 -5.60 -49.03
N GLN A 555 -17.19 -6.56 -49.69
CA GLN A 555 -17.03 -7.97 -49.37
C GLN A 555 -15.64 -8.41 -49.83
N ARG A 556 -14.82 -8.94 -48.94
CA ARG A 556 -13.41 -9.24 -49.20
C ARG A 556 -13.16 -10.73 -49.21
N LYS A 557 -12.32 -11.15 -50.15
CA LYS A 557 -11.74 -12.48 -50.20
C LYS A 557 -10.22 -12.34 -50.38
N GLU A 558 -9.48 -12.93 -49.47
CA GLU A 558 -8.03 -12.88 -49.50
C GLU A 558 -7.49 -13.63 -50.73
N GLN A 559 -6.49 -13.04 -51.40
CA GLN A 559 -5.77 -13.61 -52.53
C GLN A 559 -4.26 -13.32 -52.39
N ASN A 560 -3.42 -14.10 -53.08
CA ASN A 560 -1.97 -13.93 -53.05
C ASN A 560 -1.58 -12.49 -53.42
N GLY A 561 -1.12 -11.72 -52.44
CA GLY A 561 -0.64 -10.35 -52.60
C GLY A 561 -1.69 -9.25 -52.55
N GLY A 562 -2.91 -9.52 -52.06
CA GLY A 562 -3.97 -8.53 -51.92
C GLY A 562 -5.34 -9.13 -51.62
N PHE A 563 -6.39 -8.42 -52.01
CA PHE A 563 -7.78 -8.81 -51.75
C PHE A 563 -8.61 -8.70 -53.03
N GLU A 564 -9.44 -9.69 -53.29
CA GLU A 564 -10.59 -9.53 -54.19
C GLU A 564 -11.70 -8.81 -53.42
N MET A 565 -12.18 -7.71 -53.92
CA MET A 565 -13.21 -6.85 -53.33
C MET A 565 -14.44 -6.82 -54.22
N LEU A 566 -15.61 -6.94 -53.58
CA LEU A 566 -16.93 -6.93 -54.23
C LEU A 566 -17.77 -5.83 -53.63
N TRP A 567 -18.28 -4.93 -54.44
CA TRP A 567 -19.28 -3.91 -54.05
C TRP A 567 -20.59 -4.19 -54.76
N ARG A 568 -21.70 -4.11 -54.02
CA ARG A 568 -23.04 -4.24 -54.58
C ARG A 568 -23.79 -2.92 -54.47
N SER A 569 -24.63 -2.63 -55.47
CA SER A 569 -25.51 -1.48 -55.39
C SER A 569 -26.49 -1.62 -54.25
N LYS A 570 -26.71 -0.51 -53.49
CA LYS A 570 -27.72 -0.47 -52.41
C LYS A 570 -29.15 -0.49 -52.95
N THR A 571 -29.35 0.01 -54.20
CA THR A 571 -30.65 0.08 -54.85
C THR A 571 -31.04 -1.18 -55.61
N ASP A 572 -30.05 -1.84 -56.21
CA ASP A 572 -30.19 -3.11 -56.91
C ASP A 572 -29.01 -4.05 -56.59
N PRO A 573 -29.17 -4.98 -55.63
CA PRO A 573 -28.15 -5.92 -55.20
C PRO A 573 -27.65 -6.88 -56.31
N SER A 574 -28.35 -7.00 -57.44
CA SER A 574 -27.92 -7.80 -58.56
C SER A 574 -26.75 -7.14 -59.32
N LEU A 575 -26.69 -5.81 -59.28
CA LEU A 575 -25.60 -5.05 -59.86
C LEU A 575 -24.42 -4.97 -58.89
N PHE A 576 -23.28 -5.44 -59.34
CA PHE A 576 -22.04 -5.45 -58.52
C PHE A 576 -20.80 -5.11 -59.36
N VAL A 577 -19.79 -4.57 -58.71
CA VAL A 577 -18.44 -4.37 -59.28
C VAL A 577 -17.45 -5.18 -58.44
N LYS A 578 -16.54 -5.88 -59.15
CA LYS A 578 -15.52 -6.70 -58.54
C LYS A 578 -14.13 -6.26 -59.03
N MET A 579 -13.19 -6.11 -58.11
CA MET A 579 -11.81 -5.74 -58.44
C MET A 579 -10.85 -6.39 -57.45
N ASN A 580 -9.62 -6.68 -57.88
CA ASN A 580 -8.55 -6.98 -56.97
C ASN A 580 -7.89 -5.69 -56.49
N PHE A 581 -7.57 -5.63 -55.22
CA PHE A 581 -6.91 -4.52 -54.55
C PHE A 581 -5.58 -4.98 -53.97
N ARG A 582 -4.53 -4.17 -54.14
CA ARG A 582 -3.28 -4.33 -53.41
C ARG A 582 -2.71 -2.99 -52.98
N LEU A 583 -2.12 -2.98 -51.79
CA LEU A 583 -1.40 -1.84 -51.26
C LEU A 583 0.07 -1.94 -51.70
N ILE A 584 0.60 -0.90 -52.33
CA ILE A 584 2.00 -0.86 -52.79
C ILE A 584 2.91 -0.24 -51.75
N SER A 585 2.49 0.88 -51.20
CA SER A 585 3.19 1.52 -50.07
C SER A 585 2.19 2.26 -49.19
N SER A 586 2.41 2.21 -47.90
CA SER A 586 1.61 2.96 -46.95
C SER A 586 2.47 3.60 -45.88
N ASN A 587 2.13 4.83 -45.47
CA ASN A 587 2.70 5.50 -44.34
C ASN A 587 1.70 5.56 -43.17
N SER A 588 2.20 5.93 -42.00
CA SER A 588 1.35 6.18 -40.82
C SER A 588 0.27 7.23 -41.13
N GLY A 589 -0.97 6.85 -41.19
CA GLY A 589 -2.10 7.68 -41.63
C GLY A 589 -2.76 7.16 -42.91
N SER A 590 -2.35 6.00 -43.40
CA SER A 590 -2.72 5.39 -44.68
C SER A 590 -4.11 4.76 -44.74
N ILE A 591 -4.44 4.28 -45.94
CA ILE A 591 -5.60 3.43 -46.23
C ILE A 591 -5.68 2.28 -45.23
N GLY A 592 -6.78 2.20 -44.49
CA GLY A 592 -6.97 1.24 -43.41
C GLY A 592 -6.63 1.76 -42.01
N SER A 593 -6.00 2.93 -41.86
CA SER A 593 -5.75 3.55 -40.54
C SER A 593 -7.05 3.90 -39.80
N SER A 594 -8.15 4.10 -40.53
CA SER A 594 -9.50 4.25 -39.97
C SER A 594 -9.89 3.10 -39.06
N ARG A 595 -9.40 1.88 -39.31
CA ARG A 595 -9.64 0.72 -38.43
C ARG A 595 -9.06 0.87 -37.05
N GLY A 596 -7.96 1.59 -36.86
CA GLY A 596 -7.38 1.91 -35.54
C GLY A 596 -8.32 2.74 -34.67
N TYR A 597 -9.13 3.54 -35.31
CA TYR A 597 -10.13 4.38 -34.64
C TYR A 597 -11.48 3.72 -34.50
N SER A 598 -11.82 2.72 -35.33
CA SER A 598 -13.15 2.08 -35.37
C SER A 598 -13.51 1.49 -33.99
N GLY A 599 -14.67 1.89 -33.47
CA GLY A 599 -15.16 1.46 -32.17
C GLY A 599 -14.29 1.92 -30.99
N MET A 600 -13.40 2.91 -31.18
CA MET A 600 -12.63 3.49 -30.07
C MET A 600 -13.57 4.23 -29.12
N GLN A 601 -13.48 3.89 -27.85
CA GLN A 601 -14.14 4.57 -26.76
C GLN A 601 -13.10 4.89 -25.69
N LEU A 602 -13.15 6.09 -25.18
CA LEU A 602 -12.35 6.43 -24.00
C LEU A 602 -13.09 6.00 -22.74
N VAL A 603 -12.34 5.51 -21.77
CA VAL A 603 -12.86 5.30 -20.40
C VAL A 603 -13.04 6.65 -19.73
N ASP A 604 -14.01 6.77 -18.84
CA ASP A 604 -14.28 8.01 -18.09
C ASP A 604 -13.29 8.26 -16.95
N LYS A 605 -12.59 7.23 -16.49
CA LYS A 605 -11.60 7.31 -15.41
C LYS A 605 -10.28 6.66 -15.78
N VAL A 606 -9.18 7.33 -15.48
CA VAL A 606 -7.80 6.84 -15.62
C VAL A 606 -7.37 6.03 -14.42
N THR A 607 -7.87 6.40 -13.22
CA THR A 607 -7.55 5.74 -11.96
C THR A 607 -8.74 4.96 -11.43
N ALA A 608 -8.48 3.92 -10.65
CA ALA A 608 -9.50 3.13 -9.97
C ALA A 608 -10.04 3.84 -8.72
N ASP A 609 -11.27 3.53 -8.30
CA ASP A 609 -11.96 4.20 -7.19
C ASP A 609 -11.35 3.91 -5.79
N LYS A 610 -10.47 2.92 -5.66
CA LYS A 610 -9.81 2.60 -4.39
C LYS A 610 -8.31 2.81 -4.51
N ALA A 611 -7.75 3.56 -3.56
CA ALA A 611 -6.32 3.52 -3.31
C ALA A 611 -5.94 2.09 -2.92
N ALA A 612 -5.30 1.34 -3.82
CA ALA A 612 -4.77 0.03 -3.52
C ALA A 612 -3.28 0.17 -3.18
N ARG A 613 -2.79 -0.60 -2.21
CA ARG A 613 -1.36 -0.89 -2.14
C ARG A 613 -0.99 -1.50 -3.49
N VAL A 614 -0.14 -0.83 -4.23
CA VAL A 614 0.40 -1.36 -5.47
C VAL A 614 1.41 -2.42 -5.09
N VAL A 615 0.97 -3.68 -5.15
CA VAL A 615 1.90 -4.82 -5.01
C VAL A 615 2.87 -4.71 -6.18
N SER A 616 4.15 -4.47 -5.87
CA SER A 616 5.19 -4.39 -6.89
C SER A 616 5.18 -5.70 -7.71
N ALA A 617 5.23 -5.58 -9.03
CA ALA A 617 5.14 -6.68 -10.01
C ALA A 617 6.30 -7.70 -9.94
N GLN A 618 6.99 -7.85 -8.81
CA GLN A 618 8.02 -8.86 -8.59
C GLN A 618 7.49 -10.20 -8.07
N GLN A 619 6.17 -10.32 -7.83
CA GLN A 619 5.52 -11.60 -7.54
C GLN A 619 4.35 -11.83 -8.50
N ALA A 620 4.67 -12.00 -9.79
CA ALA A 620 3.75 -12.71 -10.67
C ALA A 620 3.80 -14.20 -10.27
N PRO A 621 2.70 -14.83 -9.88
CA PRO A 621 2.69 -16.27 -9.71
C PRO A 621 2.97 -16.90 -11.08
N ALA A 622 3.93 -17.83 -11.10
CA ALA A 622 4.18 -18.71 -12.23
C ALA A 622 2.86 -19.30 -12.73
N GLN A 623 2.74 -19.35 -14.04
CA GLN A 623 1.67 -19.90 -14.85
C GLN A 623 0.83 -20.96 -14.10
N ALA A 624 -0.47 -20.73 -14.01
CA ALA A 624 -1.45 -21.75 -13.71
C ALA A 624 -1.35 -22.85 -14.77
N ALA A 625 -0.83 -24.01 -14.38
CA ALA A 625 -0.88 -25.21 -15.17
C ALA A 625 -2.35 -25.56 -15.46
N ALA A 626 -2.62 -25.92 -16.70
CA ALA A 626 -3.92 -26.37 -17.17
C ALA A 626 -4.46 -27.53 -16.30
N PRO A 627 -5.78 -27.66 -16.12
CA PRO A 627 -6.35 -28.70 -15.29
C PRO A 627 -6.10 -30.07 -15.92
N ALA A 628 -5.43 -30.94 -15.14
CA ALA A 628 -5.27 -32.33 -15.47
C ALA A 628 -6.65 -33.01 -15.46
N LYS A 629 -6.94 -33.76 -16.53
CA LYS A 629 -8.11 -34.64 -16.65
C LYS A 629 -8.12 -35.66 -15.51
N THR A 630 -9.21 -35.68 -14.78
CA THR A 630 -9.55 -36.75 -13.83
C THR A 630 -9.74 -38.06 -14.56
N GLU A 631 -8.85 -39.03 -14.35
CA GLU A 631 -9.12 -40.43 -14.57
C GLU A 631 -9.38 -41.12 -13.21
N ASN A 632 -10.51 -41.84 -13.16
CA ASN A 632 -10.97 -42.60 -12.03
C ASN A 632 -10.08 -43.80 -11.74
N PRO A 633 -9.94 -44.25 -10.47
CA PRO A 633 -9.23 -45.45 -10.12
C PRO A 633 -10.15 -46.67 -10.16
N VAL A 634 -9.76 -47.69 -10.90
CA VAL A 634 -10.28 -49.06 -10.73
C VAL A 634 -9.15 -49.99 -10.34
N SER A 635 -9.26 -50.45 -9.12
CA SER A 635 -8.97 -51.78 -8.52
C SER A 635 -8.06 -52.77 -9.27
N ALA A 636 -7.02 -53.26 -8.64
CA ALA A 636 -6.89 -54.63 -8.09
C ALA A 636 -5.42 -55.10 -7.94
N LEU A 637 -5.09 -55.47 -6.72
CA LEU A 637 -4.42 -56.71 -6.27
C LEU A 637 -3.41 -57.42 -7.21
N ALA A 638 -2.18 -57.56 -6.77
CA ALA A 638 -1.50 -58.84 -6.44
C ALA A 638 0.03 -58.72 -6.53
N GLN A 639 0.70 -58.98 -5.45
CA GLN A 639 2.09 -59.46 -5.36
C GLN A 639 2.16 -60.90 -5.85
N PRO A 640 3.34 -61.62 -5.97
CA PRO A 640 4.67 -61.31 -5.43
C PRO A 640 5.90 -61.75 -6.29
N ALA A 641 7.06 -61.31 -5.81
CA ALA A 641 8.31 -62.08 -5.61
C ALA A 641 9.30 -62.40 -6.75
N ALA A 642 10.54 -61.96 -6.47
CA ALA A 642 11.81 -62.73 -6.48
C ALA A 642 12.62 -62.89 -7.79
N GLY A 643 13.92 -62.56 -7.63
CA GLY A 643 14.99 -63.26 -8.33
C GLY A 643 16.04 -62.33 -8.97
N VAL A 644 17.06 -61.89 -8.22
CA VAL A 644 18.46 -62.37 -8.20
C VAL A 644 19.19 -62.40 -9.55
N LYS A 645 20.25 -61.63 -9.51
CA LYS A 645 21.49 -61.38 -10.27
C LYS A 645 22.01 -62.52 -11.23
N PRO A 646 22.95 -62.22 -12.11
CA PRO A 646 24.24 -61.61 -11.79
C PRO A 646 24.44 -60.20 -12.39
#